data_78f41d2797e59b8f8844243a658082e6
#
_entry.id   78f41d2797e59b8f8844243a658082e6
#
_cell.length_a   1.000
_cell.length_b   1.000
_cell.length_c   1.000
_cell.angle_alpha   90.00
_cell.angle_beta   90.00
_cell.angle_gamma   90.00
#
_symmetry.space_group_name_H-M   'P 1'
#
loop_
_entity.id
_entity.type
_entity.pdbx_description
1 polymer ?
#
loop_
_entity_poly.entity_id
_entity_poly.type
_entity_poly.pdbx_seq_one_letter_code
_entity_poly.pdbx_strand_id
1 'polypeptide(L)'
;MKKIGLCIFLLLVPVMVFAQGLPLIRNYTAAEYEGHNLNYDIEIGENGTVFVANFEGVLYYDRSRWRIIETPSNRRATVVYRDSKNTIWVGGYNFFGRLQKQANGELLLQLLGEQGLFNGEVLEIFEAGESLQFEVSNNNIYEVKGWEESKVPTISLKQQADTKSRSNMVQEDIIQTEKLDDVLQVKVKKNNGLIIADSEGHDLYTITEDNGLCSNQVSYVAYDGHGLLWGATGNGIFSIELPSVYSYFLPKDGLTGRVHTIMASNGKIYVGDSNGLYVVESRQYRRIADINNICWQLCLSADGLLAATSSGIYRVAANGSVSRLTSDATTALLVDGDIIYAGETDGVFAYQSGFKQRTKVDNLQLVTTIRKDGLGGLWLKNVHDETKGDEPDKEKEPIADLPSHLLKPLSDIDIKAQYRYGSQIWIGGNEILAIIDTNIPCIHASERPPRFCSIVMGSDSVLWGGYGDMPQKLQEIDSNDRHLHFFYALDYAPLSGKTLYRYKLDNKNILSAQGQWSAWSERQDVEFLNLPYGSFTLNVQAQLADGELSEVASVSFSIDYPLLMRWYVVLLYLLMFAFIVYLLFRYRLKKLQKDKMKLEQIVEERTADLRNAQHELIRQEKMASVGKLTEGLIDRILNPMNFIIYFSKMSDDLLKDLKENFDHNKDKIDKEDYEDAIEMFNSLAEVQQNLDKYGKNTTRMLKAMEEMLKDRTGGFVDMDLLTVLQQNEEMLRQHFAKEIEQYHIQFSFQLPPSTFHLPLHGNPDMLSKTIMNLLSNAVYAVVKKAQKQTNHSPLISLAASIDSDQYILKIRDNGIGIDEKNLGKIFDPFYTTKTTDEAAGVGLYLSHEIIQNHKGDISVASVKDEYTEFTITLPILQTT
;
A
#
# COMPACT_ATOMS: atom_id res chain seq x y z
N MET A 1 -70.96 -40.36 3.98
CA MET A 1 -70.37 -39.56 2.86
C MET A 1 -69.15 -38.82 3.36
N LYS A 2 -67.97 -39.37 3.10
CA LYS A 2 -66.72 -38.82 3.53
C LYS A 2 -66.18 -37.84 2.41
N LYS A 3 -65.98 -36.59 2.75
CA LYS A 3 -65.33 -35.62 1.85
C LYS A 3 -63.81 -35.87 1.87
N ILE A 4 -63.26 -36.28 0.77
CA ILE A 4 -61.84 -36.36 0.52
C ILE A 4 -61.37 -34.95 0.14
N GLY A 5 -60.72 -34.30 1.07
CA GLY A 5 -59.99 -33.03 0.78
C GLY A 5 -58.69 -33.33 0.07
N LEU A 6 -58.59 -32.97 -1.20
CA LEU A 6 -57.37 -33.02 -2.01
C LEU A 6 -56.47 -31.85 -1.56
N CYS A 7 -55.49 -32.13 -0.69
CA CYS A 7 -54.39 -31.19 -0.44
C CYS A 7 -53.46 -31.23 -1.63
N ILE A 8 -53.60 -30.22 -2.49
CA ILE A 8 -52.55 -29.89 -3.48
C ILE A 8 -51.39 -29.27 -2.70
N PHE A 9 -50.38 -30.07 -2.43
CA PHE A 9 -49.07 -29.58 -1.97
C PHE A 9 -48.39 -28.94 -3.18
N LEU A 10 -48.55 -27.63 -3.35
CA LEU A 10 -47.69 -26.85 -4.25
C LEU A 10 -46.27 -26.96 -3.68
N LEU A 11 -45.49 -27.85 -4.26
CA LEU A 11 -44.04 -27.81 -4.17
C LEU A 11 -43.59 -26.46 -4.77
N LEU A 12 -43.41 -25.45 -3.92
CA LEU A 12 -42.60 -24.29 -4.22
C LEU A 12 -41.15 -24.81 -4.34
N VAL A 13 -40.80 -25.29 -5.50
CA VAL A 13 -39.37 -25.35 -5.88
C VAL A 13 -38.91 -23.92 -5.83
N PRO A 14 -37.93 -23.56 -4.97
CA PRO A 14 -37.32 -22.25 -5.08
C PRO A 14 -36.66 -22.17 -6.45
N VAL A 15 -37.29 -21.45 -7.37
CA VAL A 15 -36.61 -21.03 -8.59
C VAL A 15 -35.45 -20.18 -8.12
N MET A 16 -34.27 -20.75 -8.08
CA MET A 16 -33.05 -19.97 -7.83
C MET A 16 -32.97 -18.95 -8.94
N VAL A 17 -33.33 -17.74 -8.63
CA VAL A 17 -33.16 -16.60 -9.54
C VAL A 17 -31.66 -16.26 -9.50
N PHE A 18 -30.91 -16.86 -10.40
CA PHE A 18 -29.50 -16.48 -10.60
C PHE A 18 -29.41 -15.00 -10.93
N ALA A 19 -28.37 -14.36 -10.43
CA ALA A 19 -28.07 -12.96 -10.72
C ALA A 19 -28.22 -12.65 -12.22
N GLN A 20 -28.86 -11.54 -12.53
CA GLN A 20 -29.22 -11.22 -13.93
C GLN A 20 -28.03 -10.75 -14.77
N GLY A 21 -26.94 -10.25 -14.17
CA GLY A 21 -25.72 -9.88 -14.83
C GLY A 21 -24.78 -11.05 -15.13
N LEU A 22 -23.65 -10.76 -15.72
CA LEU A 22 -22.59 -11.75 -15.92
C LEU A 22 -21.73 -11.86 -14.67
N PRO A 23 -21.24 -13.07 -14.33
CA PRO A 23 -20.27 -13.25 -13.26
C PRO A 23 -18.99 -12.51 -13.58
N LEU A 24 -18.17 -12.25 -12.57
CA LEU A 24 -16.87 -11.64 -12.77
C LEU A 24 -15.94 -12.61 -13.51
N ILE A 25 -15.36 -12.14 -14.60
CA ILE A 25 -14.42 -12.88 -15.43
C ILE A 25 -13.10 -12.14 -15.40
N ARG A 26 -12.02 -12.83 -15.08
CA ARG A 26 -10.66 -12.35 -15.22
C ARG A 26 -9.96 -13.12 -16.35
N ASN A 27 -9.45 -12.39 -17.31
CA ASN A 27 -8.63 -12.93 -18.38
C ASN A 27 -7.15 -12.67 -18.08
N TYR A 28 -6.33 -13.66 -18.36
CA TYR A 28 -4.87 -13.59 -18.23
C TYR A 28 -4.27 -13.67 -19.63
N THR A 29 -3.43 -12.69 -19.95
CA THR A 29 -2.79 -12.59 -21.26
C THR A 29 -1.44 -13.29 -21.28
N ALA A 30 -0.95 -13.62 -22.47
CA ALA A 30 0.38 -14.20 -22.65
C ALA A 30 1.50 -13.36 -22.03
N ALA A 31 1.35 -12.04 -22.00
CA ALA A 31 2.30 -11.14 -21.36
C ALA A 31 2.29 -11.24 -19.82
N GLU A 32 1.13 -11.57 -19.21
CA GLU A 32 1.02 -11.72 -17.75
C GLU A 32 1.63 -13.04 -17.27
N TYR A 33 1.49 -14.13 -18.04
CA TYR A 33 2.04 -15.43 -17.67
C TYR A 33 3.37 -15.78 -18.35
N GLU A 34 3.92 -14.85 -19.15
CA GLU A 34 5.24 -14.97 -19.80
C GLU A 34 5.38 -16.26 -20.63
N GLY A 35 4.31 -16.64 -21.36
CA GLY A 35 4.24 -17.87 -22.18
C GLY A 35 3.49 -17.62 -23.49
N HIS A 36 3.25 -18.67 -24.25
CA HIS A 36 2.52 -18.59 -25.50
C HIS A 36 1.01 -18.46 -25.26
N ASN A 37 0.27 -17.77 -26.14
CA ASN A 37 -1.18 -17.58 -26.00
C ASN A 37 -2.02 -18.86 -26.18
N LEU A 38 -1.47 -19.94 -26.78
CA LEU A 38 -2.14 -21.22 -26.98
C LEU A 38 -2.03 -22.10 -25.74
N ASN A 39 -3.17 -22.37 -25.10
CA ASN A 39 -3.28 -23.25 -23.95
C ASN A 39 -4.19 -24.44 -24.31
N TYR A 40 -3.77 -25.63 -23.98
CA TYR A 40 -4.41 -26.85 -24.44
C TYR A 40 -5.24 -27.52 -23.35
N ASP A 41 -4.78 -27.49 -22.12
CA ASP A 41 -5.38 -28.16 -20.99
C ASP A 41 -5.12 -27.41 -19.69
N ILE A 42 -5.92 -27.63 -18.65
CA ILE A 42 -5.81 -26.97 -17.36
C ILE A 42 -6.21 -27.91 -16.24
N GLU A 43 -5.46 -27.93 -15.16
CA GLU A 43 -5.73 -28.76 -14.00
C GLU A 43 -5.46 -28.00 -12.70
N ILE A 44 -6.22 -28.30 -11.66
CA ILE A 44 -6.05 -27.70 -10.33
C ILE A 44 -5.31 -28.66 -9.42
N GLY A 45 -4.12 -28.30 -9.03
CA GLY A 45 -3.30 -29.05 -8.08
C GLY A 45 -3.72 -28.85 -6.64
N GLU A 46 -2.97 -29.47 -5.75
CA GLU A 46 -3.11 -29.25 -4.31
C GLU A 46 -2.91 -27.76 -3.96
N ASN A 47 -3.62 -27.27 -2.93
CA ASN A 47 -3.54 -25.87 -2.51
C ASN A 47 -3.98 -24.83 -3.57
N GLY A 48 -4.84 -25.22 -4.50
CA GLY A 48 -5.39 -24.34 -5.51
C GLY A 48 -4.39 -23.84 -6.56
N THR A 49 -3.20 -24.43 -6.65
CA THR A 49 -2.23 -24.15 -7.72
C THR A 49 -2.83 -24.55 -9.08
N VAL A 50 -2.77 -23.69 -10.05
CA VAL A 50 -3.30 -23.94 -11.38
C VAL A 50 -2.18 -24.35 -12.33
N PHE A 51 -2.32 -25.48 -13.00
CA PHE A 51 -1.39 -25.98 -14.00
C PHE A 51 -2.02 -25.90 -15.37
N VAL A 52 -1.28 -25.41 -16.36
CA VAL A 52 -1.76 -25.25 -17.73
C VAL A 52 -0.78 -25.85 -18.72
N ALA A 53 -1.25 -26.72 -19.58
CA ALA A 53 -0.49 -27.19 -20.73
C ALA A 53 -0.43 -26.08 -21.77
N ASN A 54 0.75 -25.53 -21.98
CA ASN A 54 0.99 -24.41 -22.89
C ASN A 54 1.93 -24.79 -24.02
N PHE A 55 1.91 -24.04 -25.10
CA PHE A 55 2.78 -24.27 -26.25
C PHE A 55 4.29 -24.23 -25.91
N GLU A 56 4.69 -23.43 -24.93
CA GLU A 56 6.10 -23.28 -24.50
C GLU A 56 6.50 -24.17 -23.32
N GLY A 57 5.53 -24.87 -22.69
CA GLY A 57 5.81 -25.73 -21.55
C GLY A 57 4.60 -25.93 -20.65
N VAL A 58 4.83 -26.09 -19.34
CA VAL A 58 3.78 -26.14 -18.34
C VAL A 58 3.79 -24.84 -17.55
N LEU A 59 2.77 -24.06 -17.73
CA LEU A 59 2.54 -22.88 -16.87
C LEU A 59 1.98 -23.34 -15.54
N TYR A 60 2.40 -22.72 -14.45
CA TYR A 60 1.72 -22.87 -13.20
C TYR A 60 1.54 -21.53 -12.46
N TYR A 61 0.37 -21.36 -11.89
CA TYR A 61 0.00 -20.19 -11.11
C TYR A 61 -0.13 -20.55 -9.64
N ASP A 62 0.76 -20.00 -8.81
CA ASP A 62 0.79 -20.28 -7.38
C ASP A 62 -0.09 -19.32 -6.55
N ARG A 63 -1.00 -18.60 -7.19
CA ARG A 63 -1.87 -17.54 -6.67
C ARG A 63 -1.17 -16.20 -6.45
N SER A 64 0.17 -16.15 -6.44
CA SER A 64 0.92 -14.89 -6.40
C SER A 64 1.43 -14.49 -7.78
N ARG A 65 1.94 -15.43 -8.55
CA ARG A 65 2.50 -15.19 -9.88
C ARG A 65 2.46 -16.43 -10.77
N TRP A 66 2.53 -16.18 -12.06
CA TRP A 66 2.73 -17.22 -13.05
C TRP A 66 4.20 -17.62 -13.15
N ARG A 67 4.46 -18.86 -13.47
CA ARG A 67 5.77 -19.42 -13.77
C ARG A 67 5.65 -20.49 -14.86
N ILE A 68 6.75 -20.76 -15.56
CA ILE A 68 6.82 -21.82 -16.57
C ILE A 68 7.79 -22.91 -16.14
N ILE A 69 7.39 -24.15 -16.30
CA ILE A 69 8.25 -25.32 -16.19
C ILE A 69 8.61 -25.72 -17.62
N GLU A 70 9.90 -25.62 -17.94
CA GLU A 70 10.41 -25.94 -19.26
C GLU A 70 10.22 -27.42 -19.61
N THR A 71 9.85 -27.64 -20.83
CA THR A 71 9.74 -28.99 -21.42
C THR A 71 10.95 -29.32 -22.27
N PRO A 72 11.23 -30.60 -22.57
CA PRO A 72 12.39 -30.97 -23.38
C PRO A 72 12.43 -30.31 -24.75
N SER A 73 13.49 -29.55 -25.02
CA SER A 73 13.65 -28.82 -26.30
C SER A 73 12.50 -27.85 -26.59
N ASN A 74 11.90 -27.26 -25.55
CA ASN A 74 10.75 -26.33 -25.64
C ASN A 74 9.58 -26.92 -26.46
N ARG A 75 9.31 -28.22 -26.27
CA ARG A 75 8.17 -28.88 -26.90
C ARG A 75 6.89 -28.48 -26.18
N ARG A 76 5.80 -28.32 -26.93
CA ARG A 76 4.50 -28.01 -26.33
C ARG A 76 4.02 -29.10 -25.38
N ALA A 77 3.52 -28.72 -24.22
CA ALA A 77 2.68 -29.55 -23.39
C ALA A 77 1.25 -29.53 -23.93
N THR A 78 0.59 -30.68 -23.99
CA THR A 78 -0.77 -30.81 -24.55
C THR A 78 -1.79 -31.24 -23.50
N VAL A 79 -1.35 -31.95 -22.44
CA VAL A 79 -2.21 -32.43 -21.37
C VAL A 79 -1.51 -32.26 -20.02
N VAL A 80 -2.26 -31.84 -19.01
CA VAL A 80 -1.92 -31.90 -17.59
C VAL A 80 -3.02 -32.67 -16.86
N TYR A 81 -2.64 -33.59 -15.99
CA TYR A 81 -3.58 -34.44 -15.30
C TYR A 81 -3.16 -34.66 -13.86
N ARG A 82 -4.08 -34.51 -12.92
CA ARG A 82 -3.87 -34.81 -11.50
C ARG A 82 -4.44 -36.18 -11.16
N ASP A 83 -3.57 -37.09 -10.72
CA ASP A 83 -4.00 -38.41 -10.30
C ASP A 83 -4.64 -38.40 -8.89
N SER A 84 -5.22 -39.53 -8.51
CA SER A 84 -5.85 -39.74 -7.20
C SER A 84 -4.89 -39.57 -6.01
N LYS A 85 -3.58 -39.53 -6.24
CA LYS A 85 -2.51 -39.33 -5.25
C LYS A 85 -1.92 -37.91 -5.29
N ASN A 86 -2.60 -36.98 -6.00
CA ASN A 86 -2.19 -35.58 -6.18
C ASN A 86 -0.87 -35.38 -6.96
N THR A 87 -0.43 -36.36 -7.76
CA THR A 87 0.69 -36.18 -8.66
C THR A 87 0.21 -35.52 -9.95
N ILE A 88 0.90 -34.50 -10.40
CA ILE A 88 0.62 -33.85 -11.69
C ILE A 88 1.43 -34.54 -12.80
N TRP A 89 0.71 -35.10 -13.74
CA TRP A 89 1.24 -35.72 -14.93
C TRP A 89 1.20 -34.76 -16.10
N VAL A 90 2.19 -34.84 -16.97
CA VAL A 90 2.33 -33.96 -18.11
C VAL A 90 2.57 -34.78 -19.37
N GLY A 91 1.71 -34.59 -20.33
CA GLY A 91 1.86 -35.12 -21.67
C GLY A 91 2.10 -34.02 -22.70
N GLY A 92 2.88 -34.30 -23.72
CA GLY A 92 3.12 -33.35 -24.77
C GLY A 92 3.59 -34.01 -26.05
N TYR A 93 4.15 -33.21 -26.97
CA TYR A 93 4.65 -33.72 -28.23
C TYR A 93 5.94 -34.52 -28.05
N ASN A 94 5.85 -35.83 -28.21
CA ASN A 94 6.96 -36.78 -28.04
C ASN A 94 7.60 -36.77 -26.66
N PHE A 95 6.86 -36.49 -25.62
CA PHE A 95 7.29 -36.67 -24.24
C PHE A 95 6.11 -36.96 -23.31
N PHE A 96 6.42 -37.66 -22.21
CA PHE A 96 5.51 -37.90 -21.09
C PHE A 96 6.33 -37.86 -19.80
N GLY A 97 5.74 -37.31 -18.76
CA GLY A 97 6.44 -37.21 -17.50
C GLY A 97 5.49 -36.81 -16.34
N ARG A 98 6.07 -36.55 -15.19
CA ARG A 98 5.35 -36.03 -14.01
C ARG A 98 6.12 -34.87 -13.41
N LEU A 99 5.40 -34.02 -12.74
CA LEU A 99 6.03 -32.98 -11.93
C LEU A 99 6.50 -33.58 -10.60
N GLN A 100 7.80 -33.58 -10.41
CA GLN A 100 8.42 -34.07 -9.19
C GLN A 100 8.75 -32.91 -8.26
N LYS A 101 8.25 -33.00 -7.04
CA LYS A 101 8.56 -32.08 -5.96
C LYS A 101 9.99 -32.30 -5.47
N GLN A 102 10.78 -31.25 -5.46
CA GLN A 102 12.11 -31.21 -4.86
C GLN A 102 12.03 -30.97 -3.34
N ALA A 103 13.14 -31.21 -2.63
CA ALA A 103 13.19 -30.99 -1.17
C ALA A 103 12.91 -29.55 -0.76
N ASN A 104 13.22 -28.58 -1.62
CA ASN A 104 12.92 -27.17 -1.41
C ASN A 104 11.54 -26.74 -1.92
N GLY A 105 10.67 -27.67 -2.32
CA GLY A 105 9.32 -27.37 -2.80
C GLY A 105 9.25 -26.86 -4.24
N GLU A 106 10.34 -26.83 -4.99
CA GLU A 106 10.31 -26.60 -6.44
C GLU A 106 9.72 -27.79 -7.19
N LEU A 107 9.06 -27.51 -8.30
CA LEU A 107 8.55 -28.52 -9.21
C LEU A 107 9.49 -28.64 -10.41
N LEU A 108 9.93 -29.84 -10.70
CA LEU A 108 10.71 -30.16 -11.89
C LEU A 108 9.98 -31.23 -12.71
N LEU A 109 10.04 -31.10 -14.03
CA LEU A 109 9.50 -32.13 -14.94
C LEU A 109 10.45 -33.33 -14.97
N GLN A 110 10.00 -34.44 -14.42
CA GLN A 110 10.67 -35.77 -14.54
C GLN A 110 10.12 -36.47 -15.77
N LEU A 111 10.93 -36.59 -16.78
CA LEU A 111 10.60 -37.37 -17.97
C LEU A 111 10.59 -38.86 -17.66
N LEU A 112 9.64 -39.53 -18.27
CA LEU A 112 9.47 -40.98 -18.13
C LEU A 112 9.54 -41.66 -19.51
N GLY A 113 10.18 -42.83 -19.53
CA GLY A 113 10.41 -43.58 -20.76
C GLY A 113 11.69 -43.15 -21.50
N GLU A 114 12.12 -44.00 -22.46
CA GLU A 114 13.28 -43.70 -23.31
C GLU A 114 12.90 -42.67 -24.39
N GLN A 115 13.88 -41.87 -24.85
CA GLN A 115 13.66 -40.98 -25.99
C GLN A 115 13.20 -41.78 -27.22
N GLY A 116 12.04 -41.43 -27.76
CA GLY A 116 11.45 -42.10 -28.92
C GLY A 116 10.49 -43.26 -28.57
N LEU A 117 10.06 -43.35 -27.31
CA LEU A 117 9.04 -44.33 -26.88
C LEU A 117 7.78 -44.28 -27.74
N PHE A 118 7.35 -43.07 -28.11
CA PHE A 118 6.25 -42.85 -29.05
C PHE A 118 6.53 -41.60 -29.89
N ASN A 119 5.78 -41.48 -30.99
CA ASN A 119 5.82 -40.35 -31.90
C ASN A 119 4.40 -39.80 -32.03
N GLY A 120 4.21 -38.56 -31.57
CA GLY A 120 2.90 -37.91 -31.60
C GLY A 120 2.62 -37.09 -30.33
N GLU A 121 1.43 -36.58 -30.23
CA GLU A 121 0.95 -35.80 -29.08
C GLU A 121 0.23 -36.72 -28.10
N VAL A 122 0.44 -36.50 -26.83
CA VAL A 122 -0.41 -37.06 -25.79
C VAL A 122 -1.74 -36.32 -25.84
N LEU A 123 -2.83 -37.06 -25.98
CA LEU A 123 -4.18 -36.49 -26.14
C LEU A 123 -4.97 -36.51 -24.86
N GLU A 124 -4.75 -37.54 -24.02
CA GLU A 124 -5.49 -37.75 -22.78
C GLU A 124 -4.65 -38.58 -21.82
N ILE A 125 -4.78 -38.29 -20.54
CA ILE A 125 -4.20 -39.06 -19.42
C ILE A 125 -5.36 -39.43 -18.49
N PHE A 126 -5.46 -40.69 -18.07
CA PHE A 126 -6.54 -41.16 -17.21
C PHE A 126 -6.13 -42.35 -16.35
N GLU A 127 -6.77 -42.51 -15.22
CA GLU A 127 -6.64 -43.69 -14.38
C GLU A 127 -7.57 -44.82 -14.82
N ALA A 128 -7.08 -46.02 -14.91
CA ALA A 128 -7.83 -47.20 -15.22
C ALA A 128 -7.51 -48.35 -14.22
N GLY A 129 -8.29 -48.42 -13.14
CA GLY A 129 -8.05 -49.29 -12.00
C GLY A 129 -6.79 -48.87 -11.22
N GLU A 130 -5.82 -49.76 -11.09
CA GLU A 130 -4.53 -49.50 -10.39
C GLU A 130 -3.43 -48.96 -11.33
N SER A 131 -3.77 -48.68 -12.60
CA SER A 131 -2.80 -48.19 -13.56
C SER A 131 -3.17 -46.84 -14.12
N LEU A 132 -2.15 -46.00 -14.36
CA LEU A 132 -2.29 -44.77 -15.13
C LEU A 132 -2.06 -45.09 -16.61
N GLN A 133 -2.88 -44.49 -17.49
CA GLN A 133 -2.79 -44.68 -18.92
C GLN A 133 -2.78 -43.34 -19.64
N PHE A 134 -2.15 -43.30 -20.81
CA PHE A 134 -2.23 -42.14 -21.71
C PHE A 134 -2.39 -42.56 -23.17
N GLU A 135 -3.22 -41.80 -23.85
CA GLU A 135 -3.50 -41.95 -25.30
C GLU A 135 -2.62 -41.00 -26.10
N VAL A 136 -2.11 -41.45 -27.22
CA VAL A 136 -1.27 -40.68 -28.13
C VAL A 136 -1.98 -40.51 -29.49
N SER A 137 -1.72 -39.43 -30.20
CA SER A 137 -2.34 -39.07 -31.49
C SER A 137 -2.19 -40.12 -32.60
N ASN A 138 -1.30 -41.10 -32.41
CA ASN A 138 -1.17 -42.27 -33.32
C ASN A 138 -2.12 -43.42 -32.95
N ASN A 139 -3.11 -43.20 -32.09
CA ASN A 139 -4.10 -44.16 -31.58
C ASN A 139 -3.48 -45.31 -30.72
N ASN A 140 -2.38 -45.04 -30.09
CA ASN A 140 -1.79 -45.98 -29.11
C ASN A 140 -2.12 -45.53 -27.69
N ILE A 141 -2.44 -46.54 -26.85
CA ILE A 141 -2.62 -46.37 -25.43
C ILE A 141 -1.40 -47.00 -24.71
N TYR A 142 -0.77 -46.19 -23.88
CA TYR A 142 0.36 -46.63 -23.05
C TYR A 142 -0.10 -46.75 -21.60
N GLU A 143 0.48 -47.72 -20.90
CA GLU A 143 0.22 -47.97 -19.48
C GLU A 143 1.47 -47.67 -18.68
N VAL A 144 1.30 -46.92 -17.59
CA VAL A 144 2.34 -46.56 -16.63
C VAL A 144 2.19 -47.42 -15.39
N LYS A 145 3.20 -48.25 -15.09
CA LYS A 145 3.23 -49.13 -13.93
C LYS A 145 4.30 -48.72 -12.94
N GLY A 146 4.07 -48.98 -11.66
CA GLY A 146 5.02 -48.70 -10.59
C GLY A 146 5.21 -47.19 -10.32
N TRP A 147 4.18 -46.38 -10.49
CA TRP A 147 4.20 -44.93 -10.32
C TRP A 147 4.14 -44.48 -8.84
N GLU A 148 4.31 -45.43 -7.89
CA GLU A 148 4.48 -45.15 -6.47
C GLU A 148 5.76 -44.33 -6.24
N GLU A 149 5.71 -43.40 -5.27
CA GLU A 149 6.71 -42.34 -5.05
C GLU A 149 8.20 -42.78 -5.01
N SER A 150 8.48 -44.02 -4.73
CA SER A 150 9.85 -44.55 -4.56
C SER A 150 10.44 -45.26 -5.77
N LYS A 151 9.71 -45.48 -6.85
CA LYS A 151 10.17 -46.20 -8.04
C LYS A 151 10.09 -45.35 -9.29
N VAL A 152 11.04 -45.53 -10.21
CA VAL A 152 10.94 -44.97 -11.56
C VAL A 152 9.84 -45.75 -12.29
N PRO A 153 8.72 -45.10 -12.71
CA PRO A 153 7.67 -45.81 -13.39
C PRO A 153 8.12 -46.40 -14.71
N THR A 154 7.57 -47.55 -15.06
CA THR A 154 7.81 -48.20 -16.37
C THR A 154 6.60 -47.93 -17.29
N ILE A 155 6.89 -47.59 -18.55
CA ILE A 155 5.88 -47.36 -19.58
C ILE A 155 5.90 -48.52 -20.57
N SER A 156 4.74 -49.06 -20.87
CA SER A 156 4.58 -50.12 -21.88
C SER A 156 3.36 -49.84 -22.75
N LEU A 157 3.46 -50.20 -24.04
CA LEU A 157 2.31 -50.16 -24.95
C LEU A 157 1.26 -51.16 -24.50
N LYS A 158 0.05 -50.75 -24.25
CA LYS A 158 -1.05 -51.59 -23.77
C LYS A 158 -1.93 -52.09 -24.91
N GLN A 159 -2.35 -51.18 -25.77
CA GLN A 159 -3.28 -51.48 -26.84
C GLN A 159 -3.20 -50.41 -27.94
N GLN A 160 -3.55 -50.81 -29.16
CA GLN A 160 -3.86 -49.88 -30.23
C GLN A 160 -5.37 -49.51 -30.12
N ALA A 161 -5.69 -48.27 -29.96
CA ALA A 161 -7.10 -47.82 -29.81
C ALA A 161 -7.89 -48.17 -31.04
N ASP A 162 -9.08 -48.78 -30.84
CA ASP A 162 -9.99 -49.10 -31.93
C ASP A 162 -10.59 -47.81 -32.49
N THR A 163 -10.29 -47.46 -33.71
CA THR A 163 -10.73 -46.28 -34.41
C THR A 163 -12.28 -46.16 -34.52
N LYS A 164 -13.02 -47.21 -34.18
CA LYS A 164 -14.49 -47.25 -34.28
C LYS A 164 -15.23 -46.60 -33.13
N SER A 165 -14.63 -46.44 -31.96
CA SER A 165 -15.37 -45.85 -30.82
C SER A 165 -15.49 -44.31 -30.89
N ARG A 166 -14.61 -43.63 -31.58
CA ARG A 166 -14.67 -42.15 -31.74
C ARG A 166 -15.63 -41.62 -32.76
N SER A 167 -16.00 -42.42 -33.76
CA SER A 167 -16.89 -41.99 -34.84
C SER A 167 -18.36 -41.82 -34.40
N ASN A 168 -18.78 -42.33 -33.24
CA ASN A 168 -20.14 -42.20 -32.71
C ASN A 168 -20.31 -41.05 -31.70
N MET A 169 -19.24 -40.37 -31.28
CA MET A 169 -19.32 -39.20 -30.39
C MET A 169 -19.36 -37.84 -31.11
N VAL A 170 -19.35 -37.81 -32.46
CA VAL A 170 -19.27 -36.56 -33.27
C VAL A 170 -20.65 -35.94 -33.52
N GLN A 171 -21.57 -35.99 -32.57
CA GLN A 171 -22.84 -35.27 -32.75
C GLN A 171 -23.17 -34.24 -31.64
N GLU A 172 -22.27 -34.02 -30.69
CA GLU A 172 -22.46 -32.96 -29.70
C GLU A 172 -21.38 -31.90 -29.86
N ASP A 173 -21.80 -30.63 -30.04
CA ASP A 173 -20.96 -29.46 -30.00
C ASP A 173 -20.28 -29.23 -28.63
N ILE A 174 -20.57 -30.08 -27.66
CA ILE A 174 -20.04 -30.02 -26.27
C ILE A 174 -18.85 -30.94 -26.17
N ILE A 175 -17.69 -30.38 -25.82
CA ILE A 175 -16.42 -31.09 -25.71
C ILE A 175 -16.08 -31.52 -24.26
N GLN A 176 -16.63 -30.80 -23.25
CA GLN A 176 -16.46 -31.12 -21.84
C GLN A 176 -17.68 -30.69 -21.03
N THR A 177 -17.99 -31.42 -19.97
CA THR A 177 -18.95 -30.98 -18.95
C THR A 177 -18.28 -31.09 -17.58
N GLU A 178 -18.16 -29.95 -16.90
CA GLU A 178 -17.58 -29.85 -15.55
C GLU A 178 -18.68 -29.57 -14.55
N LYS A 179 -18.77 -30.35 -13.49
CA LYS A 179 -19.70 -30.13 -12.38
C LYS A 179 -19.03 -29.24 -11.35
N LEU A 180 -19.68 -28.13 -11.01
CA LEU A 180 -19.16 -27.20 -9.98
C LEU A 180 -19.61 -27.64 -8.59
N ASP A 181 -20.90 -27.95 -8.48
CA ASP A 181 -21.54 -28.38 -7.23
C ASP A 181 -22.81 -29.18 -7.55
N ASP A 182 -23.71 -29.37 -6.56
CA ASP A 182 -25.00 -30.04 -6.75
C ASP A 182 -26.02 -29.16 -7.51
N VAL A 183 -25.70 -27.91 -7.85
CA VAL A 183 -26.62 -26.93 -8.42
C VAL A 183 -26.21 -26.51 -9.83
N LEU A 184 -24.91 -26.38 -10.09
CA LEU A 184 -24.38 -25.86 -11.33
C LEU A 184 -23.40 -26.80 -12.03
N GLN A 185 -23.45 -26.76 -13.36
CA GLN A 185 -22.45 -27.38 -14.23
C GLN A 185 -22.09 -26.45 -15.39
N VAL A 186 -20.91 -26.64 -15.93
CA VAL A 186 -20.40 -25.89 -17.07
C VAL A 186 -20.18 -26.83 -18.25
N LYS A 187 -20.70 -26.48 -19.40
CA LYS A 187 -20.49 -27.21 -20.65
C LYS A 187 -19.59 -26.37 -21.56
N VAL A 188 -18.47 -26.93 -21.98
CA VAL A 188 -17.57 -26.31 -22.94
C VAL A 188 -18.08 -26.61 -24.35
N LYS A 189 -18.35 -25.57 -25.13
CA LYS A 189 -18.85 -25.70 -26.47
C LYS A 189 -17.74 -25.44 -27.50
N LYS A 190 -17.62 -26.30 -28.46
CA LYS A 190 -16.60 -26.20 -29.49
C LYS A 190 -16.67 -24.84 -30.23
N ASN A 191 -15.60 -24.03 -30.09
CA ASN A 191 -15.48 -22.70 -30.70
C ASN A 191 -16.64 -21.72 -30.38
N ASN A 192 -17.35 -21.93 -29.28
CA ASN A 192 -18.49 -21.08 -28.92
C ASN A 192 -18.56 -20.82 -27.39
N GLY A 193 -17.41 -20.81 -26.73
CA GLY A 193 -17.29 -20.46 -25.31
C GLY A 193 -17.88 -21.51 -24.36
N LEU A 194 -18.57 -21.04 -23.35
CA LEU A 194 -19.09 -21.83 -22.23
C LEU A 194 -20.60 -21.68 -22.13
N ILE A 195 -21.26 -22.76 -21.72
CA ILE A 195 -22.66 -22.75 -21.27
C ILE A 195 -22.68 -23.05 -19.77
N ILE A 196 -23.26 -22.17 -19.01
CA ILE A 196 -23.59 -22.43 -17.61
C ILE A 196 -24.98 -23.09 -17.59
N ALA A 197 -25.07 -24.22 -16.96
CA ALA A 197 -26.30 -25.00 -16.87
C ALA A 197 -26.62 -25.36 -15.39
N ASP A 198 -27.87 -25.67 -15.11
CA ASP A 198 -28.27 -26.20 -13.82
C ASP A 198 -27.84 -27.69 -13.66
N SER A 199 -28.07 -28.26 -12.48
CA SER A 199 -27.73 -29.66 -12.20
C SER A 199 -28.53 -30.67 -13.06
N GLU A 200 -29.69 -30.30 -13.61
CA GLU A 200 -30.46 -31.09 -14.53
C GLU A 200 -29.99 -30.99 -15.99
N GLY A 201 -29.06 -30.07 -16.27
CA GLY A 201 -28.47 -29.86 -17.56
C GLY A 201 -29.20 -28.84 -18.44
N HIS A 202 -30.16 -28.11 -17.90
CA HIS A 202 -30.82 -27.03 -18.62
C HIS A 202 -29.89 -25.82 -18.72
N ASP A 203 -29.72 -25.30 -19.93
CA ASP A 203 -28.84 -24.18 -20.19
C ASP A 203 -29.40 -22.90 -19.58
N LEU A 204 -28.64 -22.28 -18.71
CA LEU A 204 -28.98 -21.02 -18.06
C LEU A 204 -28.51 -19.82 -18.89
N TYR A 205 -27.24 -19.81 -19.32
CA TYR A 205 -26.67 -18.77 -20.17
C TYR A 205 -25.32 -19.19 -20.76
N THR A 206 -24.91 -18.47 -21.80
CA THR A 206 -23.66 -18.70 -22.53
C THR A 206 -22.67 -17.54 -22.28
N ILE A 207 -21.40 -17.87 -22.08
CA ILE A 207 -20.31 -16.94 -21.95
C ILE A 207 -19.37 -17.10 -23.14
N THR A 208 -19.14 -16.00 -23.86
CA THR A 208 -18.36 -15.94 -25.10
C THR A 208 -17.39 -14.76 -25.08
N GLU A 209 -16.60 -14.57 -26.13
CA GLU A 209 -15.78 -13.36 -26.32
C GLU A 209 -16.62 -12.08 -26.25
N ASP A 210 -17.81 -12.09 -26.83
CA ASP A 210 -18.69 -10.91 -26.87
C ASP A 210 -19.08 -10.44 -25.46
N ASN A 211 -19.14 -11.36 -24.51
CA ASN A 211 -19.54 -11.06 -23.13
C ASN A 211 -18.42 -11.32 -22.11
N GLY A 212 -17.18 -11.47 -22.53
CA GLY A 212 -16.04 -11.29 -21.65
C GLY A 212 -14.98 -12.36 -21.62
N LEU A 213 -15.08 -13.46 -22.34
CA LEU A 213 -13.98 -14.42 -22.44
C LEU A 213 -12.84 -13.84 -23.30
N CYS A 214 -11.60 -14.29 -23.03
CA CYS A 214 -10.46 -13.99 -23.89
C CYS A 214 -10.51 -14.74 -25.24
N SER A 215 -11.24 -15.85 -25.33
CA SER A 215 -11.45 -16.59 -26.58
C SER A 215 -12.69 -17.48 -26.54
N ASN A 216 -13.39 -17.59 -27.65
CA ASN A 216 -14.47 -18.59 -27.85
C ASN A 216 -13.93 -20.02 -28.01
N GLN A 217 -12.63 -20.15 -28.32
CA GLN A 217 -11.94 -21.44 -28.44
C GLN A 217 -11.46 -21.89 -27.07
N VAL A 218 -12.38 -22.37 -26.24
CA VAL A 218 -12.04 -22.95 -24.94
C VAL A 218 -11.61 -24.39 -25.17
N SER A 219 -10.42 -24.74 -24.69
CA SER A 219 -9.82 -26.06 -24.81
C SER A 219 -10.26 -26.99 -23.67
N TYR A 220 -10.16 -26.50 -22.44
CA TYR A 220 -10.49 -27.23 -21.22
C TYR A 220 -10.85 -26.29 -20.08
N VAL A 221 -11.61 -26.78 -19.10
CA VAL A 221 -11.93 -26.07 -17.86
C VAL A 221 -11.73 -26.97 -16.65
N ALA A 222 -11.34 -26.36 -15.53
CA ALA A 222 -11.18 -27.03 -14.24
C ALA A 222 -11.75 -26.15 -13.12
N TYR A 223 -12.50 -26.77 -12.21
CA TYR A 223 -13.05 -26.09 -11.03
C TYR A 223 -12.16 -26.29 -9.81
N ASP A 224 -11.84 -25.22 -9.08
CA ASP A 224 -10.95 -25.29 -7.94
C ASP A 224 -11.61 -25.79 -6.64
N GLY A 225 -12.91 -26.09 -6.70
CA GLY A 225 -13.70 -26.56 -5.53
C GLY A 225 -14.03 -25.43 -4.52
N HIS A 226 -13.62 -24.19 -4.79
CA HIS A 226 -13.75 -23.05 -3.89
C HIS A 226 -14.40 -21.82 -4.54
N GLY A 227 -15.01 -21.99 -5.70
CA GLY A 227 -15.77 -20.95 -6.37
C GLY A 227 -15.12 -20.36 -7.61
N LEU A 228 -13.94 -20.80 -8.02
CA LEU A 228 -13.31 -20.37 -9.26
C LEU A 228 -13.26 -21.48 -10.31
N LEU A 229 -13.89 -21.22 -11.42
CA LEU A 229 -13.72 -22.00 -12.66
C LEU A 229 -12.55 -21.39 -13.45
N TRP A 230 -11.58 -22.22 -13.76
CA TRP A 230 -10.44 -21.87 -14.60
C TRP A 230 -10.59 -22.45 -15.99
N GLY A 231 -10.08 -21.78 -17.00
CA GLY A 231 -10.17 -22.29 -18.37
C GLY A 231 -8.96 -21.93 -19.23
N ALA A 232 -8.50 -22.94 -19.96
CA ALA A 232 -7.47 -22.84 -21.00
C ALA A 232 -8.11 -22.52 -22.35
N THR A 233 -7.55 -21.58 -23.09
CA THR A 233 -8.10 -21.19 -24.39
C THR A 233 -7.03 -21.05 -25.47
N GLY A 234 -7.45 -20.97 -26.72
CA GLY A 234 -6.57 -20.66 -27.85
C GLY A 234 -5.96 -19.26 -27.83
N ASN A 235 -6.38 -18.38 -26.90
CA ASN A 235 -5.84 -17.01 -26.79
C ASN A 235 -5.90 -16.51 -25.34
N GLY A 236 -5.16 -17.16 -24.44
CA GLY A 236 -5.10 -16.80 -23.04
C GLY A 236 -5.75 -17.79 -22.10
N ILE A 237 -5.81 -17.42 -20.85
CA ILE A 237 -6.39 -18.19 -19.75
C ILE A 237 -7.46 -17.31 -19.11
N PHE A 238 -8.53 -17.88 -18.61
CA PHE A 238 -9.52 -17.13 -17.83
C PHE A 238 -9.82 -17.79 -16.49
N SER A 239 -10.35 -17.01 -15.56
CA SER A 239 -11.03 -17.48 -14.36
C SER A 239 -12.39 -16.81 -14.20
N ILE A 240 -13.37 -17.55 -13.72
CA ILE A 240 -14.77 -17.09 -13.50
C ILE A 240 -15.17 -17.46 -12.08
N GLU A 241 -15.74 -16.52 -11.34
CA GLU A 241 -16.32 -16.80 -10.04
C GLU A 241 -17.74 -17.37 -10.17
N LEU A 242 -17.94 -18.63 -9.74
CA LEU A 242 -19.20 -19.35 -9.84
C LEU A 242 -19.41 -20.29 -8.63
N PRO A 243 -20.54 -20.17 -7.90
CA PRO A 243 -21.52 -19.10 -7.99
C PRO A 243 -20.96 -17.77 -7.46
N SER A 244 -21.39 -16.64 -8.00
CA SER A 244 -20.96 -15.32 -7.55
C SER A 244 -22.12 -14.55 -6.89
N VAL A 245 -21.88 -14.01 -5.71
CA VAL A 245 -22.80 -13.07 -5.04
C VAL A 245 -22.99 -11.81 -5.87
N TYR A 246 -21.95 -11.46 -6.65
CA TYR A 246 -21.93 -10.25 -7.46
C TYR A 246 -22.09 -10.59 -8.93
N SER A 247 -22.84 -9.78 -9.63
CA SER A 247 -22.84 -9.76 -11.09
C SER A 247 -22.86 -8.31 -11.59
N TYR A 248 -22.39 -8.13 -12.80
CA TYR A 248 -22.12 -6.78 -13.33
C TYR A 248 -22.63 -6.65 -14.75
N PHE A 249 -23.06 -5.42 -15.10
CA PHE A 249 -23.12 -4.91 -16.46
C PHE A 249 -22.06 -3.81 -16.59
N LEU A 250 -21.26 -3.89 -17.60
CA LEU A 250 -20.13 -3.02 -17.90
C LEU A 250 -20.31 -2.35 -19.28
N PRO A 251 -19.44 -1.44 -19.71
CA PRO A 251 -19.55 -0.82 -21.04
C PRO A 251 -19.62 -1.80 -22.21
N LYS A 252 -18.93 -2.92 -22.11
CA LYS A 252 -19.02 -4.02 -23.10
C LYS A 252 -20.41 -4.63 -23.23
N ASP A 253 -21.22 -4.55 -22.17
CA ASP A 253 -22.59 -5.07 -22.14
C ASP A 253 -23.62 -4.03 -22.62
N GLY A 254 -23.16 -2.86 -23.07
CA GLY A 254 -23.96 -1.76 -23.56
C GLY A 254 -24.25 -0.65 -22.55
N LEU A 255 -23.72 -0.73 -21.34
CA LEU A 255 -23.85 0.29 -20.32
C LEU A 255 -22.76 1.37 -20.51
N THR A 256 -23.07 2.43 -21.24
CA THR A 256 -22.11 3.49 -21.59
C THR A 256 -22.35 4.81 -20.87
N GLY A 257 -23.31 4.83 -19.95
CA GLY A 257 -23.74 6.04 -19.25
C GLY A 257 -23.64 5.91 -17.72
N ARG A 258 -23.74 7.07 -17.06
CA ARG A 258 -23.89 7.13 -15.61
C ARG A 258 -25.31 6.73 -15.23
N VAL A 259 -25.46 5.75 -14.36
CA VAL A 259 -26.76 5.30 -13.87
C VAL A 259 -27.30 6.29 -12.84
N HIS A 260 -28.48 6.85 -13.11
CA HIS A 260 -29.15 7.79 -12.21
C HIS A 260 -30.27 7.15 -11.41
N THR A 261 -30.95 6.14 -11.94
CA THR A 261 -32.14 5.54 -11.32
C THR A 261 -32.34 4.11 -11.76
N ILE A 262 -32.89 3.30 -10.86
CA ILE A 262 -33.19 1.89 -11.11
C ILE A 262 -34.57 1.61 -10.52
N MET A 263 -35.44 0.87 -11.26
CA MET A 263 -36.76 0.52 -10.77
C MET A 263 -37.30 -0.75 -11.43
N ALA A 264 -37.98 -1.59 -10.66
CA ALA A 264 -38.69 -2.72 -11.18
C ALA A 264 -40.13 -2.35 -11.59
N SER A 265 -40.57 -2.84 -12.72
CA SER A 265 -41.95 -2.73 -13.17
C SER A 265 -42.31 -3.99 -14.00
N ASN A 266 -43.45 -4.61 -13.68
CA ASN A 266 -43.95 -5.81 -14.36
C ASN A 266 -42.90 -6.95 -14.50
N GLY A 267 -42.15 -7.20 -13.43
CA GLY A 267 -41.14 -8.26 -13.39
C GLY A 267 -39.84 -7.94 -14.17
N LYS A 268 -39.70 -6.74 -14.71
CA LYS A 268 -38.52 -6.26 -15.43
C LYS A 268 -37.82 -5.16 -14.64
N ILE A 269 -36.51 -5.09 -14.76
CA ILE A 269 -35.72 -4.00 -14.20
C ILE A 269 -35.48 -2.94 -15.28
N TYR A 270 -35.79 -1.72 -14.96
CA TYR A 270 -35.54 -0.55 -15.77
C TYR A 270 -34.43 0.29 -15.15
N VAL A 271 -33.54 0.77 -15.99
CA VAL A 271 -32.37 1.56 -15.59
C VAL A 271 -32.34 2.84 -16.41
N GLY A 272 -32.39 3.98 -15.72
CA GLY A 272 -32.21 5.28 -16.35
C GLY A 272 -30.76 5.74 -16.18
N ASP A 273 -30.11 6.03 -17.28
CA ASP A 273 -28.75 6.55 -17.31
C ASP A 273 -28.62 7.88 -18.06
N SER A 274 -27.38 8.35 -18.24
CA SER A 274 -27.09 9.59 -18.97
C SER A 274 -27.40 9.50 -20.48
N ASN A 275 -27.63 8.31 -21.04
CA ASN A 275 -27.86 8.06 -22.46
C ASN A 275 -29.29 7.61 -22.78
N GLY A 276 -30.10 7.31 -21.76
CA GLY A 276 -31.50 6.93 -21.97
C GLY A 276 -32.11 6.06 -20.89
N LEU A 277 -33.21 5.41 -21.29
CA LEU A 277 -33.86 4.39 -20.48
C LEU A 277 -33.57 3.01 -21.08
N TYR A 278 -33.20 2.12 -20.21
CA TYR A 278 -32.87 0.72 -20.57
C TYR A 278 -33.73 -0.25 -19.80
N VAL A 279 -33.92 -1.41 -20.36
CA VAL A 279 -34.54 -2.54 -19.69
C VAL A 279 -33.56 -3.71 -19.64
N VAL A 280 -33.46 -4.33 -18.48
CA VAL A 280 -32.69 -5.56 -18.29
C VAL A 280 -33.62 -6.74 -18.48
N GLU A 281 -33.42 -7.46 -19.57
CA GLU A 281 -34.17 -8.68 -19.92
C GLU A 281 -33.22 -9.77 -20.34
N SER A 282 -33.39 -10.99 -19.87
CA SER A 282 -32.59 -12.14 -20.27
C SER A 282 -31.08 -11.87 -20.28
N ARG A 283 -30.61 -11.15 -19.25
CA ARG A 283 -29.18 -10.74 -19.07
C ARG A 283 -28.65 -9.76 -20.11
N GLN A 284 -29.53 -9.13 -20.87
CA GLN A 284 -29.17 -8.08 -21.81
C GLN A 284 -29.59 -6.70 -21.30
N TYR A 285 -28.67 -5.75 -21.42
CA TYR A 285 -28.91 -4.34 -21.15
C TYR A 285 -29.35 -3.65 -22.46
N ARG A 286 -30.66 -3.56 -22.64
CA ARG A 286 -31.27 -3.11 -23.89
C ARG A 286 -31.90 -1.75 -23.79
N ARG A 287 -31.47 -0.82 -24.61
CA ARG A 287 -32.05 0.54 -24.63
C ARG A 287 -33.48 0.54 -25.19
N ILE A 288 -34.35 1.32 -24.58
CA ILE A 288 -35.67 1.65 -25.07
C ILE A 288 -35.49 2.77 -26.09
N ALA A 289 -35.75 2.45 -27.39
CA ALA A 289 -35.37 3.30 -28.52
C ALA A 289 -35.98 4.72 -28.47
N ASP A 290 -37.18 4.86 -27.92
CA ASP A 290 -37.91 6.13 -27.86
C ASP A 290 -37.37 7.11 -26.79
N ILE A 291 -36.52 6.63 -25.87
CA ILE A 291 -35.94 7.43 -24.77
C ILE A 291 -34.41 7.35 -24.88
N ASN A 292 -33.82 8.32 -25.55
CA ASN A 292 -32.39 8.38 -25.90
C ASN A 292 -31.66 9.58 -25.32
N ASN A 293 -32.16 10.12 -24.22
CA ASN A 293 -31.64 11.27 -23.51
C ASN A 293 -31.62 11.00 -22.00
N ILE A 294 -30.92 11.82 -21.23
CA ILE A 294 -30.72 11.62 -19.80
C ILE A 294 -32.03 11.25 -19.10
N CYS A 295 -32.07 10.11 -18.42
CA CYS A 295 -33.17 9.66 -17.57
C CYS A 295 -32.77 9.83 -16.10
N TRP A 296 -33.31 10.86 -15.47
CA TRP A 296 -32.93 11.26 -14.11
C TRP A 296 -33.59 10.40 -13.03
N GLN A 297 -34.90 10.12 -13.19
CA GLN A 297 -35.66 9.40 -12.19
C GLN A 297 -36.74 8.53 -12.82
N LEU A 298 -36.98 7.38 -12.19
CA LEU A 298 -38.09 6.49 -12.49
C LEU A 298 -39.08 6.51 -11.33
N CYS A 299 -40.37 6.42 -11.66
CA CYS A 299 -41.43 6.36 -10.68
C CYS A 299 -42.57 5.47 -11.15
N LEU A 300 -43.15 4.66 -10.27
CA LEU A 300 -44.31 3.83 -10.60
C LEU A 300 -45.61 4.64 -10.49
N SER A 301 -46.47 4.48 -11.50
CA SER A 301 -47.83 5.01 -11.49
C SER A 301 -48.83 3.87 -11.73
N ALA A 302 -50.11 4.13 -11.52
CA ALA A 302 -51.17 3.19 -11.80
C ALA A 302 -51.20 2.71 -13.28
N ASP A 303 -50.81 3.60 -14.19
CA ASP A 303 -50.81 3.38 -15.65
C ASP A 303 -49.49 2.87 -16.24
N GLY A 304 -48.48 2.62 -15.40
CA GLY A 304 -47.18 2.11 -15.80
C GLY A 304 -46.00 2.89 -15.21
N LEU A 305 -44.81 2.63 -15.74
CA LEU A 305 -43.57 3.27 -15.29
C LEU A 305 -43.40 4.67 -15.94
N LEU A 306 -43.21 5.68 -15.12
CA LEU A 306 -42.90 7.03 -15.55
C LEU A 306 -41.39 7.26 -15.50
N ALA A 307 -40.86 7.92 -16.52
CA ALA A 307 -39.45 8.30 -16.63
C ALA A 307 -39.32 9.83 -16.77
N ALA A 308 -38.66 10.48 -15.82
CA ALA A 308 -38.23 11.87 -15.89
C ALA A 308 -36.96 11.98 -16.72
N THR A 309 -37.04 12.73 -17.80
CA THR A 309 -35.92 12.85 -18.72
C THR A 309 -35.61 14.30 -19.07
N SER A 310 -34.47 14.55 -19.68
CA SER A 310 -34.11 15.90 -20.18
C SER A 310 -34.98 16.36 -21.35
N SER A 311 -35.86 15.55 -21.87
CA SER A 311 -36.83 15.96 -22.92
C SER A 311 -38.27 15.80 -22.48
N GLY A 312 -38.54 15.55 -21.23
CA GLY A 312 -39.89 15.44 -20.65
C GLY A 312 -40.15 14.15 -19.93
N ILE A 313 -41.45 13.96 -19.62
CA ILE A 313 -41.89 12.72 -18.94
C ILE A 313 -42.37 11.74 -19.96
N TYR A 314 -41.85 10.51 -19.87
CA TYR A 314 -42.30 9.37 -20.66
C TYR A 314 -43.01 8.36 -19.81
N ARG A 315 -43.97 7.66 -20.38
CA ARG A 315 -44.62 6.51 -19.75
C ARG A 315 -44.31 5.24 -20.54
N VAL A 316 -43.85 4.23 -19.81
CA VAL A 316 -43.70 2.88 -20.31
C VAL A 316 -44.86 2.04 -19.78
N ALA A 317 -45.77 1.63 -20.61
CA ALA A 317 -46.92 0.81 -20.25
C ALA A 317 -46.52 -0.66 -20.01
N ALA A 318 -47.39 -1.43 -19.35
CA ALA A 318 -47.15 -2.85 -19.07
C ALA A 318 -46.85 -3.70 -20.30
N ASN A 319 -47.40 -3.34 -21.46
CA ASN A 319 -47.14 -3.99 -22.75
C ASN A 319 -45.81 -3.54 -23.41
N GLY A 320 -45.05 -2.65 -22.78
CA GLY A 320 -43.80 -2.12 -23.30
C GLY A 320 -43.93 -0.93 -24.25
N SER A 321 -45.15 -0.47 -24.53
CA SER A 321 -45.37 0.72 -25.39
C SER A 321 -44.93 1.98 -24.64
N VAL A 322 -44.26 2.88 -25.38
CA VAL A 322 -43.73 4.14 -24.83
C VAL A 322 -44.59 5.29 -25.35
N SER A 323 -44.95 6.20 -24.44
CA SER A 323 -45.62 7.43 -24.79
C SER A 323 -44.97 8.62 -24.07
N ARG A 324 -44.70 9.68 -24.81
CA ARG A 324 -44.24 10.94 -24.27
C ARG A 324 -45.42 11.72 -23.74
N LEU A 325 -45.39 12.14 -22.48
CA LEU A 325 -46.52 12.83 -21.80
C LEU A 325 -46.30 14.34 -21.72
N THR A 326 -45.08 14.78 -21.55
CA THR A 326 -44.70 16.21 -21.51
C THR A 326 -43.48 16.49 -22.37
N SER A 327 -43.21 17.78 -22.65
CA SER A 327 -42.02 18.21 -23.40
C SER A 327 -40.95 18.88 -22.54
N ASP A 328 -41.29 19.26 -21.31
CA ASP A 328 -40.40 20.06 -20.47
C ASP A 328 -39.44 19.14 -19.70
N ALA A 329 -38.16 19.50 -19.74
CA ALA A 329 -37.14 18.73 -19.06
C ALA A 329 -37.50 18.54 -17.57
N THR A 330 -37.53 17.29 -17.12
CA THR A 330 -37.99 16.90 -15.80
C THR A 330 -36.87 16.11 -15.10
N THR A 331 -36.55 16.57 -13.89
CA THR A 331 -35.43 15.97 -13.10
C THR A 331 -35.90 15.10 -11.94
N ALA A 332 -37.12 15.38 -11.42
CA ALA A 332 -37.70 14.68 -10.29
C ALA A 332 -39.18 14.38 -10.51
N LEU A 333 -39.66 13.26 -9.99
CA LEU A 333 -41.04 12.82 -10.00
C LEU A 333 -41.50 12.31 -8.64
N LEU A 334 -42.73 12.60 -8.26
CA LEU A 334 -43.43 11.99 -7.14
C LEU A 334 -44.85 11.64 -7.58
N VAL A 335 -45.27 10.40 -7.43
CA VAL A 335 -46.66 9.94 -7.65
C VAL A 335 -47.36 9.91 -6.30
N ASP A 336 -48.46 10.68 -6.15
CA ASP A 336 -49.28 10.73 -4.96
C ASP A 336 -50.76 10.54 -5.33
N GLY A 337 -51.19 9.29 -5.34
CA GLY A 337 -52.52 8.92 -5.86
C GLY A 337 -52.66 9.29 -7.32
N ASP A 338 -53.65 10.14 -7.63
CA ASP A 338 -53.93 10.61 -9.00
C ASP A 338 -53.12 11.87 -9.39
N ILE A 339 -52.31 12.40 -8.45
CA ILE A 339 -51.49 13.60 -8.67
C ILE A 339 -50.02 13.17 -8.90
N ILE A 340 -49.44 13.71 -9.96
CA ILE A 340 -48.03 13.49 -10.27
C ILE A 340 -47.33 14.85 -10.15
N TYR A 341 -46.42 14.94 -9.21
CA TYR A 341 -45.55 16.11 -9.06
C TYR A 341 -44.29 15.93 -9.87
N ALA A 342 -43.91 16.93 -10.64
CA ALA A 342 -42.75 16.95 -11.50
C ALA A 342 -41.87 18.16 -11.23
N GLY A 343 -40.60 17.96 -11.00
CA GLY A 343 -39.57 18.99 -10.94
C GLY A 343 -39.08 19.30 -12.35
N GLU A 344 -39.55 20.37 -12.90
CA GLU A 344 -39.22 20.87 -14.24
C GLU A 344 -38.25 22.04 -14.20
N THR A 345 -37.79 22.50 -15.36
CA THR A 345 -36.81 23.58 -15.47
C THR A 345 -37.27 24.86 -14.76
N ASP A 346 -38.58 25.17 -14.83
CA ASP A 346 -39.14 26.43 -14.31
C ASP A 346 -39.77 26.30 -12.92
N GLY A 347 -39.72 25.16 -12.30
CA GLY A 347 -40.29 24.92 -10.98
C GLY A 347 -40.93 23.54 -10.83
N VAL A 348 -41.75 23.37 -9.81
CA VAL A 348 -42.48 22.15 -9.53
C VAL A 348 -43.93 22.27 -10.01
N PHE A 349 -44.37 21.29 -10.78
CA PHE A 349 -45.70 21.22 -11.33
C PHE A 349 -46.43 19.98 -10.84
N ALA A 350 -47.75 20.13 -10.60
CA ALA A 350 -48.68 19.04 -10.34
C ALA A 350 -49.46 18.72 -11.60
N TYR A 351 -49.49 17.47 -12.00
CA TYR A 351 -50.27 16.94 -13.10
C TYR A 351 -51.43 16.11 -12.57
N GLN A 352 -52.61 16.31 -13.13
CA GLN A 352 -53.82 15.55 -12.79
C GLN A 352 -54.53 15.05 -14.06
N SER A 353 -55.50 14.16 -13.90
CA SER A 353 -56.35 13.64 -14.98
C SER A 353 -55.54 13.11 -16.17
N GLY A 354 -54.49 12.31 -15.92
CA GLY A 354 -53.66 11.71 -16.97
C GLY A 354 -52.87 12.74 -17.75
N PHE A 355 -52.24 13.72 -17.10
CA PHE A 355 -51.46 14.81 -17.67
C PHE A 355 -52.27 15.89 -18.46
N LYS A 356 -53.58 15.93 -18.32
CA LYS A 356 -54.43 16.92 -18.98
C LYS A 356 -54.49 18.26 -18.23
N GLN A 357 -54.28 18.26 -16.92
CA GLN A 357 -54.18 19.45 -16.10
C GLN A 357 -52.77 19.61 -15.53
N ARG A 358 -52.16 20.78 -15.77
CA ARG A 358 -50.87 21.17 -15.24
C ARG A 358 -51.00 22.41 -14.35
N THR A 359 -50.58 22.34 -13.11
CA THR A 359 -50.63 23.43 -12.16
C THR A 359 -49.27 23.64 -11.52
N LYS A 360 -48.76 24.85 -11.54
CA LYS A 360 -47.52 25.20 -10.88
C LYS A 360 -47.70 25.19 -9.37
N VAL A 361 -46.88 24.41 -8.65
CA VAL A 361 -46.96 24.26 -7.20
C VAL A 361 -45.86 25.03 -6.48
N ASP A 362 -44.66 25.03 -7.03
CA ASP A 362 -43.51 25.74 -6.47
C ASP A 362 -42.62 26.33 -7.57
N ASN A 363 -41.86 27.40 -7.21
CA ASN A 363 -40.94 28.07 -8.11
C ASN A 363 -39.49 27.55 -8.00
N LEU A 364 -39.22 26.57 -7.13
CA LEU A 364 -37.88 26.04 -6.94
C LEU A 364 -37.46 25.29 -8.22
N GLN A 365 -36.40 25.77 -8.86
CA GLN A 365 -35.89 25.26 -10.11
C GLN A 365 -34.89 24.11 -9.87
N LEU A 366 -34.69 23.28 -10.87
CA LEU A 366 -33.69 22.19 -10.87
C LEU A 366 -33.86 21.28 -9.63
N VAL A 367 -35.09 20.93 -9.31
CA VAL A 367 -35.42 20.07 -8.18
C VAL A 367 -34.94 18.64 -8.48
N THR A 368 -34.10 18.11 -7.60
CA THR A 368 -33.54 16.77 -7.71
C THR A 368 -34.32 15.74 -6.92
N THR A 369 -35.10 16.15 -5.93
CA THR A 369 -35.91 15.26 -5.11
C THR A 369 -37.21 15.92 -4.71
N ILE A 370 -38.29 15.17 -4.87
CA ILE A 370 -39.65 15.56 -4.40
C ILE A 370 -40.13 14.43 -3.48
N ARG A 371 -40.51 14.77 -2.26
CA ARG A 371 -41.07 13.82 -1.29
C ARG A 371 -42.28 14.44 -0.58
N LYS A 372 -43.06 13.58 0.09
CA LYS A 372 -44.07 14.07 1.04
C LYS A 372 -43.42 14.20 2.42
N ASP A 373 -43.67 15.32 3.07
CA ASP A 373 -43.38 15.50 4.49
C ASP A 373 -44.39 14.72 5.37
N GLY A 374 -44.10 14.62 6.66
CA GLY A 374 -45.00 13.96 7.61
C GLY A 374 -46.38 14.63 7.80
N LEU A 375 -46.58 15.82 7.28
CA LEU A 375 -47.81 16.60 7.36
C LEU A 375 -48.59 16.64 6.03
N GLY A 376 -48.08 15.98 4.99
CA GLY A 376 -48.68 15.92 3.67
C GLY A 376 -48.26 17.08 2.74
N GLY A 377 -47.34 17.95 3.17
CA GLY A 377 -46.73 18.97 2.33
C GLY A 377 -45.65 18.38 1.40
N LEU A 378 -45.16 19.20 0.48
CA LEU A 378 -44.05 18.80 -0.39
C LEU A 378 -42.72 19.24 0.23
N TRP A 379 -41.84 18.28 0.42
CA TRP A 379 -40.43 18.51 0.69
C TRP A 379 -39.63 18.46 -0.63
N LEU A 380 -38.89 19.53 -0.90
CA LEU A 380 -38.20 19.74 -2.16
C LEU A 380 -36.69 19.97 -1.91
N LYS A 381 -35.86 19.34 -2.72
CA LYS A 381 -34.42 19.58 -2.75
C LYS A 381 -33.97 19.90 -4.18
N ASN A 382 -33.12 20.93 -4.36
CA ASN A 382 -32.55 21.25 -5.65
C ASN A 382 -31.06 20.91 -5.77
N VAL A 383 -30.48 21.18 -6.94
CA VAL A 383 -29.05 20.92 -7.23
C VAL A 383 -28.11 21.69 -6.29
N HIS A 384 -28.55 22.84 -5.75
CA HIS A 384 -27.74 23.68 -4.88
C HIS A 384 -27.95 23.38 -3.38
N ASP A 385 -28.52 22.24 -3.05
CA ASP A 385 -28.84 21.80 -1.68
C ASP A 385 -29.88 22.71 -0.93
N GLU A 386 -30.52 23.62 -1.60
CA GLU A 386 -31.62 24.34 -1.02
C GLU A 386 -32.82 23.39 -0.79
N THR A 387 -33.29 23.31 0.44
CA THR A 387 -34.44 22.48 0.81
C THR A 387 -35.61 23.36 1.18
N LYS A 388 -36.82 22.94 0.81
CA LYS A 388 -38.09 23.55 1.24
C LYS A 388 -38.95 22.50 1.94
N GLY A 389 -39.45 22.84 3.13
CA GLY A 389 -40.20 21.98 4.00
C GLY A 389 -39.34 21.17 4.99
N ASP A 390 -39.99 20.54 5.96
CA ASP A 390 -39.32 19.66 6.91
C ASP A 390 -38.87 18.38 6.20
N GLU A 391 -37.63 17.93 6.45
CA GLU A 391 -37.10 16.72 5.83
C GLU A 391 -37.90 15.51 6.31
N PRO A 392 -38.57 14.77 5.39
CA PRO A 392 -39.31 13.57 5.77
C PRO A 392 -38.34 12.49 6.22
N ASP A 393 -38.81 11.53 7.05
CA ASP A 393 -38.05 10.36 7.43
C ASP A 393 -37.49 9.71 6.16
N LYS A 394 -36.17 9.57 6.10
CA LYS A 394 -35.52 8.91 4.96
C LYS A 394 -36.01 7.47 4.90
N GLU A 395 -36.59 7.09 3.76
CA GLU A 395 -36.70 5.65 3.48
C GLU A 395 -35.29 5.03 3.62
N LYS A 396 -35.21 3.94 4.35
CA LYS A 396 -33.95 3.23 4.49
C LYS A 396 -33.40 2.88 3.10
N GLU A 397 -32.20 3.37 2.82
CA GLU A 397 -31.52 3.03 1.58
C GLU A 397 -31.38 1.51 1.50
N PRO A 398 -31.63 0.86 0.34
CA PRO A 398 -31.56 -0.60 0.19
C PRO A 398 -30.26 -1.21 0.68
N ILE A 399 -29.16 -0.46 0.63
CA ILE A 399 -27.86 -0.91 1.10
C ILE A 399 -27.61 -0.66 2.60
N ALA A 400 -28.45 0.13 3.26
CA ALA A 400 -28.26 0.50 4.68
C ALA A 400 -28.37 -0.70 5.64
N ASP A 401 -29.13 -1.72 5.25
CA ASP A 401 -29.32 -2.94 6.02
C ASP A 401 -28.34 -4.07 5.58
N LEU A 402 -27.50 -3.83 4.58
CA LEU A 402 -26.51 -4.81 4.14
C LEU A 402 -25.33 -4.89 5.11
N PRO A 403 -24.84 -6.10 5.36
CA PRO A 403 -23.57 -6.26 6.05
C PRO A 403 -22.45 -5.48 5.34
N SER A 404 -21.63 -4.79 6.12
CA SER A 404 -20.57 -3.92 5.60
C SER A 404 -19.57 -4.65 4.69
N HIS A 405 -19.40 -5.96 4.89
CA HIS A 405 -18.54 -6.79 4.06
C HIS A 405 -19.05 -6.90 2.62
N LEU A 406 -20.37 -6.95 2.38
CA LEU A 406 -20.93 -6.97 1.04
C LEU A 406 -20.79 -5.64 0.28
N LEU A 407 -20.52 -4.55 0.98
CA LEU A 407 -20.34 -3.22 0.37
C LEU A 407 -18.86 -2.91 0.05
N LYS A 408 -17.93 -3.54 0.76
CA LYS A 408 -16.50 -3.29 0.56
C LYS A 408 -16.01 -3.54 -0.88
N PRO A 409 -16.39 -4.64 -1.56
CA PRO A 409 -16.01 -4.87 -2.96
C PRO A 409 -16.53 -3.78 -3.91
N LEU A 410 -17.52 -3.00 -3.50
CA LEU A 410 -18.13 -1.92 -4.26
C LEU A 410 -17.64 -0.54 -3.81
N SER A 411 -16.65 -0.45 -2.93
CA SER A 411 -16.13 0.81 -2.36
C SER A 411 -15.60 1.79 -3.40
N ASP A 412 -15.12 1.28 -4.53
CA ASP A 412 -14.59 2.08 -5.64
C ASP A 412 -15.69 2.59 -6.58
N ILE A 413 -16.94 2.18 -6.38
CA ILE A 413 -18.08 2.60 -7.18
C ILE A 413 -18.68 3.88 -6.57
N ASP A 414 -18.71 4.97 -7.35
CA ASP A 414 -19.46 6.18 -7.01
C ASP A 414 -20.97 5.90 -7.15
N ILE A 415 -21.58 5.36 -6.06
CA ILE A 415 -22.97 4.92 -6.05
C ILE A 415 -23.91 6.11 -6.23
N LYS A 416 -24.74 6.06 -7.27
CA LYS A 416 -25.71 7.08 -7.61
C LYS A 416 -27.15 6.60 -7.57
N ALA A 417 -27.37 5.32 -7.81
CA ALA A 417 -28.67 4.70 -7.76
C ALA A 417 -28.61 3.38 -7.01
N GLN A 418 -29.65 3.06 -6.29
CA GLN A 418 -29.79 1.81 -5.58
C GLN A 418 -31.24 1.37 -5.55
N TYR A 419 -31.48 0.06 -5.71
CA TYR A 419 -32.81 -0.47 -5.75
C TYR A 419 -32.83 -1.93 -5.27
N ARG A 420 -33.78 -2.29 -4.39
CA ARG A 420 -33.96 -3.68 -3.93
C ARG A 420 -35.11 -4.32 -4.68
N TYR A 421 -34.86 -5.46 -5.31
CA TYR A 421 -35.88 -6.28 -5.93
C TYR A 421 -35.76 -7.74 -5.47
N GLY A 422 -36.61 -8.13 -4.55
CA GLY A 422 -36.54 -9.46 -3.91
C GLY A 422 -35.23 -9.61 -3.10
N SER A 423 -34.45 -10.65 -3.40
CA SER A 423 -33.14 -10.90 -2.82
C SER A 423 -32.03 -10.06 -3.46
N GLN A 424 -32.30 -9.44 -4.60
CA GLN A 424 -31.31 -8.72 -5.35
C GLN A 424 -31.28 -7.24 -4.99
N ILE A 425 -30.07 -6.70 -4.84
CA ILE A 425 -29.83 -5.29 -4.65
C ILE A 425 -29.02 -4.79 -5.84
N TRP A 426 -29.63 -3.87 -6.55
CA TRP A 426 -29.10 -3.25 -7.75
C TRP A 426 -28.43 -1.93 -7.40
N ILE A 427 -27.20 -1.74 -7.83
CA ILE A 427 -26.36 -0.59 -7.51
C ILE A 427 -25.80 0.00 -8.80
N GLY A 428 -26.18 1.24 -9.09
CA GLY A 428 -25.76 1.97 -10.28
C GLY A 428 -24.67 3.00 -9.97
N GLY A 429 -23.64 3.00 -10.77
CA GLY A 429 -22.53 3.93 -10.73
C GLY A 429 -22.22 4.59 -12.09
N ASN A 430 -20.99 5.00 -12.27
CA ASN A 430 -20.51 5.52 -13.54
C ASN A 430 -20.06 4.37 -14.43
N GLU A 431 -20.78 4.12 -15.52
CA GLU A 431 -20.52 3.01 -16.47
C GLU A 431 -20.48 1.60 -15.82
N ILE A 432 -21.15 1.44 -14.68
CA ILE A 432 -21.26 0.17 -13.98
C ILE A 432 -22.64 0.01 -13.35
N LEU A 433 -23.20 -1.17 -13.48
CA LEU A 433 -24.40 -1.61 -12.77
C LEU A 433 -24.06 -2.94 -12.09
N ALA A 434 -23.95 -2.91 -10.79
CA ALA A 434 -23.66 -4.07 -9.95
C ALA A 434 -24.96 -4.63 -9.36
N ILE A 435 -25.01 -5.93 -9.21
CA ILE A 435 -26.12 -6.64 -8.56
C ILE A 435 -25.51 -7.51 -7.46
N ILE A 436 -26.07 -7.40 -6.27
CA ILE A 436 -25.76 -8.29 -5.14
C ILE A 436 -26.95 -9.21 -4.94
N ASP A 437 -26.76 -10.51 -5.03
CA ASP A 437 -27.79 -11.49 -4.70
C ASP A 437 -27.55 -12.03 -3.29
N THR A 438 -28.40 -11.62 -2.35
CA THR A 438 -28.30 -12.00 -0.94
C THR A 438 -28.71 -13.43 -0.64
N ASN A 439 -29.28 -14.17 -1.60
CA ASN A 439 -29.58 -15.61 -1.46
C ASN A 439 -28.36 -16.48 -1.74
N ILE A 440 -27.36 -15.98 -2.44
CA ILE A 440 -26.11 -16.71 -2.67
C ILE A 440 -25.26 -16.57 -1.40
N PRO A 441 -24.89 -17.68 -0.75
CA PRO A 441 -24.02 -17.60 0.41
C PRO A 441 -22.65 -17.04 -0.01
N CYS A 442 -22.18 -16.05 0.73
CA CYS A 442 -20.78 -15.63 0.59
C CYS A 442 -19.90 -16.84 0.90
N ILE A 443 -19.00 -17.15 -0.01
CA ILE A 443 -17.95 -18.12 0.29
C ILE A 443 -16.99 -17.39 1.23
N HIS A 444 -17.12 -17.70 2.53
CA HIS A 444 -16.17 -17.16 3.50
C HIS A 444 -14.80 -17.71 3.18
N ALA A 445 -13.83 -16.82 3.10
CA ALA A 445 -12.47 -17.25 2.98
C ALA A 445 -12.15 -18.09 4.19
N SER A 446 -11.56 -19.20 3.90
CA SER A 446 -11.17 -20.16 4.91
C SER A 446 -10.40 -19.46 6.03
N GLU A 447 -10.62 -19.92 7.25
CA GLU A 447 -9.79 -19.67 8.44
C GLU A 447 -8.29 -19.95 8.19
N ARG A 448 -7.93 -20.36 6.96
CA ARG A 448 -6.56 -20.73 6.60
C ARG A 448 -5.63 -19.52 6.48
N PRO A 449 -4.41 -19.65 6.99
CA PRO A 449 -3.39 -18.59 6.84
C PRO A 449 -2.96 -18.47 5.38
N PRO A 450 -2.44 -17.28 4.96
CA PRO A 450 -1.78 -17.15 3.67
C PRO A 450 -0.64 -18.15 3.53
N ARG A 451 -0.45 -18.70 2.34
CA ARG A 451 0.63 -19.61 2.03
C ARG A 451 1.84 -18.85 1.48
N PHE A 452 3.03 -19.24 1.86
CA PHE A 452 4.25 -18.76 1.19
C PHE A 452 4.42 -19.51 -0.13
N CYS A 453 4.20 -18.80 -1.22
CA CYS A 453 4.22 -19.32 -2.58
C CYS A 453 5.66 -19.49 -3.13
N SER A 454 6.59 -18.68 -2.64
CA SER A 454 8.01 -18.78 -2.97
C SER A 454 8.84 -17.93 -2.01
N ILE A 455 10.08 -18.39 -1.77
CA ILE A 455 11.07 -17.61 -1.03
C ILE A 455 12.38 -17.71 -1.83
N VAL A 456 12.83 -16.55 -2.30
CA VAL A 456 14.02 -16.43 -3.15
C VAL A 456 15.11 -15.67 -2.42
N MET A 457 16.33 -16.12 -2.54
CA MET A 457 17.52 -15.51 -1.99
C MET A 457 18.40 -14.97 -3.13
N GLY A 458 18.76 -13.68 -3.03
CA GLY A 458 19.49 -13.01 -4.12
C GLY A 458 18.64 -12.89 -5.38
N SER A 459 19.24 -13.11 -6.55
CA SER A 459 18.54 -13.04 -7.85
C SER A 459 17.85 -14.35 -8.22
N ASP A 460 18.41 -15.53 -7.88
CA ASP A 460 18.00 -16.78 -8.51
C ASP A 460 17.94 -18.00 -7.57
N SER A 461 18.41 -17.90 -6.33
CA SER A 461 18.46 -19.05 -5.43
C SER A 461 17.12 -19.26 -4.71
N VAL A 462 16.42 -20.35 -5.01
CA VAL A 462 15.13 -20.67 -4.43
C VAL A 462 15.31 -21.45 -3.13
N LEU A 463 14.97 -20.83 -2.01
CA LEU A 463 14.94 -21.47 -0.69
C LEU A 463 13.67 -22.30 -0.48
N TRP A 464 12.55 -21.83 -1.04
CA TRP A 464 11.27 -22.50 -1.03
C TRP A 464 10.54 -22.23 -2.35
N GLY A 465 10.13 -23.29 -3.04
CA GLY A 465 9.46 -23.23 -4.34
C GLY A 465 7.93 -23.17 -4.27
N GLY A 466 7.34 -23.40 -3.09
CA GLY A 466 5.89 -23.18 -2.85
C GLY A 466 5.01 -24.43 -2.96
N TYR A 467 5.51 -25.59 -3.38
CA TYR A 467 4.69 -26.78 -3.55
C TYR A 467 4.85 -27.77 -2.41
N GLY A 468 3.73 -28.17 -1.81
CA GLY A 468 3.66 -29.09 -0.66
C GLY A 468 3.85 -28.38 0.68
N ASP A 469 4.17 -29.17 1.73
CA ASP A 469 4.32 -28.66 3.08
C ASP A 469 5.60 -27.86 3.24
N MET A 470 5.44 -26.63 3.68
CA MET A 470 6.56 -25.75 3.94
C MET A 470 7.29 -26.15 5.23
N PRO A 471 8.63 -26.20 5.25
CA PRO A 471 9.38 -26.42 6.48
C PRO A 471 9.15 -25.27 7.47
N GLN A 472 8.89 -25.61 8.74
CA GLN A 472 8.66 -24.60 9.80
C GLN A 472 9.88 -23.68 10.00
N LYS A 473 11.08 -24.13 9.66
CA LYS A 473 12.32 -23.36 9.68
C LYS A 473 13.05 -23.58 8.35
N LEU A 474 13.36 -22.48 7.67
CA LEU A 474 14.19 -22.50 6.48
C LEU A 474 15.64 -22.89 6.82
N GLN A 475 16.37 -23.36 5.81
CA GLN A 475 17.81 -23.59 5.92
C GLN A 475 18.54 -22.32 6.37
N GLU A 476 19.62 -22.46 7.12
CA GLU A 476 20.43 -21.32 7.56
C GLU A 476 21.04 -20.60 6.35
N ILE A 477 20.89 -19.26 6.34
CA ILE A 477 21.28 -18.40 5.23
C ILE A 477 22.69 -17.88 5.49
N ASP A 478 23.57 -17.95 4.50
CA ASP A 478 24.95 -17.44 4.61
C ASP A 478 24.96 -15.94 4.85
N SER A 479 25.96 -15.47 5.57
CA SER A 479 26.16 -14.06 5.92
C SER A 479 26.28 -13.10 4.71
N ASN A 480 26.59 -13.61 3.54
CA ASN A 480 26.71 -12.83 2.31
C ASN A 480 25.37 -12.68 1.57
N ASP A 481 24.43 -13.59 1.80
CA ASP A 481 23.16 -13.67 1.08
C ASP A 481 22.01 -13.11 1.95
N ARG A 482 22.00 -11.79 2.14
CA ARG A 482 21.06 -11.10 3.03
C ARG A 482 19.89 -10.45 2.32
N HIS A 483 19.71 -10.76 1.05
CA HIS A 483 18.60 -10.32 0.22
C HIS A 483 17.59 -11.44 0.10
N LEU A 484 16.38 -11.25 0.64
CA LEU A 484 15.31 -12.24 0.62
C LEU A 484 14.04 -11.63 0.06
N HIS A 485 13.41 -12.37 -0.86
CA HIS A 485 12.14 -12.00 -1.46
C HIS A 485 11.11 -13.10 -1.15
N PHE A 486 10.05 -12.75 -0.46
CA PHE A 486 8.96 -13.64 -0.07
C PHE A 486 7.74 -13.35 -0.92
N PHE A 487 7.16 -14.38 -1.50
CA PHE A 487 5.87 -14.33 -2.18
C PHE A 487 4.85 -15.11 -1.37
N TYR A 488 3.67 -14.57 -1.23
CA TYR A 488 2.60 -15.17 -0.44
C TYR A 488 1.23 -14.87 -1.03
N ALA A 489 0.29 -15.80 -0.86
CA ALA A 489 -1.09 -15.61 -1.30
C ALA A 489 -2.03 -16.48 -0.44
N LEU A 490 -3.31 -16.18 -0.46
CA LEU A 490 -4.35 -17.10 -0.04
C LEU A 490 -4.55 -18.18 -1.10
N ASP A 491 -4.81 -19.42 -0.67
CA ASP A 491 -5.14 -20.54 -1.57
C ASP A 491 -6.41 -20.25 -2.39
N TYR A 492 -7.29 -19.46 -1.81
CA TYR A 492 -8.48 -18.94 -2.43
C TYR A 492 -8.57 -17.43 -2.25
N ALA A 493 -8.84 -16.72 -3.34
CA ALA A 493 -9.17 -15.30 -3.33
C ALA A 493 -10.30 -15.08 -4.34
N PRO A 494 -11.48 -14.58 -3.92
CA PRO A 494 -12.56 -14.27 -4.84
C PRO A 494 -12.13 -13.19 -5.83
N LEU A 495 -12.70 -13.24 -7.04
CA LEU A 495 -12.49 -12.19 -8.04
C LEU A 495 -13.23 -10.89 -7.64
N SER A 496 -14.31 -11.05 -6.88
CA SER A 496 -15.18 -9.98 -6.40
C SER A 496 -14.57 -9.25 -5.21
N GLY A 497 -13.48 -8.55 -5.41
CA GLY A 497 -12.90 -7.71 -4.37
C GLY A 497 -11.40 -7.88 -4.24
N LYS A 498 -10.80 -6.92 -3.55
CA LYS A 498 -9.35 -6.87 -3.36
C LYS A 498 -8.98 -7.58 -2.06
N THR A 499 -8.13 -8.58 -2.17
CA THR A 499 -7.49 -9.18 -1.01
C THR A 499 -6.29 -8.32 -0.63
N LEU A 500 -6.26 -7.87 0.61
CA LEU A 500 -5.15 -7.08 1.15
C LEU A 500 -4.27 -7.95 2.03
N TYR A 501 -2.99 -7.67 2.01
CA TYR A 501 -2.00 -8.37 2.83
C TYR A 501 -1.24 -7.38 3.70
N ARG A 502 -0.83 -7.83 4.87
CA ARG A 502 0.13 -7.13 5.72
C ARG A 502 1.15 -8.12 6.24
N TYR A 503 2.31 -7.62 6.53
CA TYR A 503 3.39 -8.43 7.08
C TYR A 503 4.02 -7.78 8.30
N LYS A 504 4.70 -8.61 9.10
CA LYS A 504 5.44 -8.20 10.28
C LYS A 504 6.69 -9.07 10.38
N LEU A 505 7.87 -8.44 10.48
CA LEU A 505 9.13 -9.13 10.67
C LEU A 505 9.57 -8.98 12.13
N ASP A 506 9.58 -10.07 12.86
CA ASP A 506 10.04 -10.14 14.25
C ASP A 506 11.50 -10.59 14.30
N ASN A 507 12.34 -9.89 15.08
CA ASN A 507 13.73 -10.26 15.31
C ASN A 507 13.87 -10.88 16.72
N LYS A 508 14.22 -12.16 16.80
CA LYS A 508 14.34 -12.89 18.08
C LYS A 508 15.56 -12.51 18.91
N ASN A 509 16.53 -11.82 18.31
CA ASN A 509 17.79 -11.48 18.99
C ASN A 509 17.73 -10.17 19.79
N ILE A 510 16.66 -9.39 19.67
CA ILE A 510 16.49 -8.12 20.36
C ILE A 510 15.30 -8.26 21.30
N LEU A 511 15.53 -8.20 22.61
CA LEU A 511 14.54 -8.41 23.68
C LEU A 511 13.28 -7.50 23.61
N SER A 512 13.21 -6.53 22.72
CA SER A 512 12.09 -5.58 22.57
C SER A 512 11.65 -5.31 21.12
N ALA A 513 12.19 -6.00 20.11
CA ALA A 513 11.85 -5.72 18.72
C ALA A 513 10.75 -6.67 18.22
N GLN A 514 9.56 -6.58 18.78
CA GLN A 514 8.38 -7.00 18.04
C GLN A 514 8.20 -6.04 16.87
N GLY A 515 8.28 -6.57 15.65
CA GLY A 515 8.04 -5.79 14.45
C GLY A 515 6.63 -5.18 14.47
N GLN A 516 6.47 -4.03 13.85
CA GLN A 516 5.15 -3.48 13.61
C GLN A 516 4.55 -4.10 12.34
N TRP A 517 3.23 -4.25 12.30
CA TRP A 517 2.54 -4.62 11.08
C TRP A 517 2.70 -3.51 10.04
N SER A 518 2.99 -3.91 8.80
CA SER A 518 2.91 -3.01 7.65
C SER A 518 1.49 -2.46 7.46
N ALA A 519 1.33 -1.40 6.69
CA ALA A 519 0.03 -1.02 6.17
C ALA A 519 -0.53 -2.15 5.29
N TRP A 520 -1.86 -2.24 5.19
CA TRP A 520 -2.54 -3.13 4.27
C TRP A 520 -2.22 -2.75 2.82
N SER A 521 -1.89 -3.73 1.99
CA SER A 521 -1.52 -3.56 0.58
C SER A 521 -2.03 -4.74 -0.24
N GLU A 522 -2.30 -4.52 -1.53
CA GLU A 522 -2.61 -5.58 -2.50
C GLU A 522 -1.38 -6.42 -2.90
N ARG A 523 -0.17 -5.98 -2.50
CA ARG A 523 1.07 -6.68 -2.81
C ARG A 523 1.09 -8.06 -2.17
N GLN A 524 1.41 -9.05 -2.98
CA GLN A 524 1.57 -10.45 -2.60
C GLN A 524 3.03 -10.84 -2.40
N ASP A 525 3.89 -9.83 -2.23
CA ASP A 525 5.32 -10.01 -2.03
C ASP A 525 5.89 -9.02 -1.03
N VAL A 526 7.01 -9.40 -0.43
CA VAL A 526 7.84 -8.51 0.36
C VAL A 526 9.31 -8.82 0.15
N GLU A 527 10.07 -7.78 -0.14
CA GLU A 527 11.49 -7.86 -0.38
C GLU A 527 12.27 -7.18 0.74
N PHE A 528 13.23 -7.89 1.30
CA PHE A 528 14.13 -7.40 2.32
C PHE A 528 15.55 -7.33 1.78
N LEU A 529 16.04 -6.12 1.58
CA LEU A 529 17.41 -5.87 1.18
C LEU A 529 18.29 -5.77 2.41
N ASN A 530 19.38 -6.54 2.42
CA ASN A 530 20.45 -6.36 3.40
C ASN A 530 20.01 -6.56 4.88
N LEU A 531 19.27 -7.65 5.17
CA LEU A 531 18.84 -7.99 6.51
C LEU A 531 20.02 -8.09 7.49
N PRO A 532 19.85 -7.67 8.76
CA PRO A 532 20.88 -7.89 9.78
C PRO A 532 21.07 -9.39 10.08
N TYR A 533 22.17 -9.73 10.75
CA TYR A 533 22.44 -11.10 11.18
C TYR A 533 21.55 -11.51 12.34
N GLY A 534 21.18 -12.79 12.39
CA GLY A 534 20.37 -13.31 13.50
C GLY A 534 19.14 -14.09 13.04
N SER A 535 18.21 -14.34 13.97
CA SER A 535 17.01 -15.14 13.73
C SER A 535 15.77 -14.26 13.61
N PHE A 536 14.98 -14.52 12.57
CA PHE A 536 13.80 -13.75 12.23
C PHE A 536 12.58 -14.67 12.13
N THR A 537 11.40 -14.07 12.33
CA THR A 537 10.11 -14.67 11.99
C THR A 537 9.33 -13.66 11.17
N LEU A 538 9.03 -14.00 9.93
CA LEU A 538 8.12 -13.25 9.08
C LEU A 538 6.71 -13.78 9.32
N ASN A 539 5.81 -12.88 9.70
CA ASN A 539 4.39 -13.13 9.86
C ASN A 539 3.64 -12.43 8.74
N VAL A 540 2.71 -13.10 8.11
CA VAL A 540 1.86 -12.56 7.04
C VAL A 540 0.42 -12.82 7.38
N GLN A 541 -0.45 -11.84 7.16
CA GLN A 541 -1.89 -11.96 7.35
C GLN A 541 -2.60 -11.34 6.16
N ALA A 542 -3.69 -11.95 5.73
CA ALA A 542 -4.55 -11.45 4.69
C ALA A 542 -5.85 -10.86 5.27
N GLN A 543 -6.41 -9.90 4.55
CA GLN A 543 -7.75 -9.38 4.75
C GLN A 543 -8.50 -9.46 3.44
N LEU A 544 -9.63 -10.11 3.47
CA LEU A 544 -10.53 -10.18 2.32
C LEU A 544 -11.34 -8.90 2.13
N ALA A 545 -11.96 -8.79 0.97
CA ALA A 545 -12.82 -7.66 0.63
C ALA A 545 -13.96 -7.46 1.65
N ASP A 546 -14.49 -8.52 2.23
CA ASP A 546 -15.50 -8.49 3.30
C ASP A 546 -14.97 -7.98 4.64
N GLY A 547 -13.64 -7.87 4.77
CA GLY A 547 -12.94 -7.43 5.98
C GLY A 547 -12.58 -8.56 6.94
N GLU A 548 -12.93 -9.80 6.62
CA GLU A 548 -12.47 -10.96 7.39
C GLU A 548 -10.95 -11.06 7.34
N LEU A 549 -10.39 -11.45 8.48
CA LEU A 549 -8.94 -11.63 8.63
C LEU A 549 -8.61 -13.12 8.61
N SER A 550 -7.63 -13.48 7.81
CA SER A 550 -7.07 -14.82 7.85
C SER A 550 -6.30 -15.09 9.15
N GLU A 551 -6.06 -16.35 9.46
CA GLU A 551 -4.99 -16.70 10.39
C GLU A 551 -3.63 -16.16 9.93
N VAL A 552 -2.67 -16.09 10.85
CA VAL A 552 -1.33 -15.58 10.56
C VAL A 552 -0.44 -16.71 10.08
N ALA A 553 0.08 -16.59 8.87
CA ALA A 553 1.16 -17.44 8.39
C ALA A 553 2.50 -16.98 8.95
N SER A 554 3.34 -17.92 9.38
CA SER A 554 4.63 -17.59 9.98
C SER A 554 5.74 -18.48 9.40
N VAL A 555 6.85 -17.85 9.03
CA VAL A 555 8.08 -18.55 8.64
C VAL A 555 9.25 -18.04 9.44
N SER A 556 10.04 -18.97 10.00
CA SER A 556 11.26 -18.64 10.73
C SER A 556 12.49 -18.93 9.88
N PHE A 557 13.45 -18.02 9.89
CA PHE A 557 14.73 -18.18 9.22
C PHE A 557 15.85 -17.51 10.03
N SER A 558 17.08 -17.86 9.72
CA SER A 558 18.25 -17.28 10.39
C SER A 558 19.34 -16.94 9.38
N ILE A 559 19.96 -15.79 9.57
CA ILE A 559 21.10 -15.32 8.80
C ILE A 559 22.33 -15.44 9.68
N ASP A 560 23.29 -16.22 9.20
CA ASP A 560 24.52 -16.50 9.91
C ASP A 560 25.36 -15.23 10.13
N TYR A 561 26.08 -15.21 11.24
CA TYR A 561 27.08 -14.18 11.47
C TYR A 561 28.32 -14.47 10.61
N PRO A 562 28.95 -13.44 10.01
CA PRO A 562 30.24 -13.59 9.35
C PRO A 562 31.24 -14.25 10.29
N LEU A 563 32.18 -15.02 9.73
CA LEU A 563 33.17 -15.77 10.50
C LEU A 563 33.86 -14.88 11.55
N LEU A 564 34.15 -13.63 11.19
CA LEU A 564 34.82 -12.67 12.05
C LEU A 564 33.96 -12.17 13.23
N MET A 565 32.65 -12.31 13.16
CA MET A 565 31.69 -11.90 14.21
C MET A 565 31.16 -13.09 15.03
N ARG A 566 31.53 -14.32 14.70
CA ARG A 566 31.12 -15.48 15.49
C ARG A 566 31.71 -15.41 16.91
N TRP A 567 30.92 -15.83 17.90
CA TRP A 567 31.27 -15.68 19.31
C TRP A 567 32.66 -16.19 19.69
N TYR A 568 33.10 -17.28 19.10
CA TYR A 568 34.43 -17.86 19.35
C TYR A 568 35.57 -17.04 18.72
N VAL A 569 35.32 -16.34 17.61
CA VAL A 569 36.29 -15.42 16.99
C VAL A 569 36.36 -14.12 17.79
N VAL A 570 35.21 -13.62 18.27
CA VAL A 570 35.17 -12.47 19.19
C VAL A 570 35.92 -12.81 20.49
N LEU A 571 35.72 -14.02 21.02
CA LEU A 571 36.49 -14.50 22.17
C LEU A 571 38.01 -14.54 21.86
N LEU A 572 38.38 -15.01 20.66
CA LEU A 572 39.76 -14.98 20.21
C LEU A 572 40.35 -13.58 20.15
N TYR A 573 39.57 -12.59 19.65
CA TYR A 573 39.99 -11.20 19.65
C TYR A 573 40.16 -10.65 21.06
N LEU A 574 39.25 -10.98 21.99
CA LEU A 574 39.38 -10.59 23.39
C LEU A 574 40.62 -11.21 24.04
N LEU A 575 40.89 -12.50 23.77
CA LEU A 575 42.08 -13.17 24.27
C LEU A 575 43.36 -12.57 23.66
N MET A 576 43.35 -12.26 22.36
CA MET A 576 44.46 -11.62 21.67
C MET A 576 44.69 -10.19 22.22
N PHE A 577 43.61 -9.44 22.45
CA PHE A 577 43.70 -8.13 23.04
C PHE A 577 44.26 -8.20 24.47
N ALA A 578 43.76 -9.13 25.30
CA ALA A 578 44.27 -9.36 26.64
C ALA A 578 45.76 -9.77 26.62
N PHE A 579 46.17 -10.60 25.64
CA PHE A 579 47.54 -10.98 25.45
C PHE A 579 48.44 -9.82 25.05
N ILE A 580 47.95 -8.96 24.12
CA ILE A 580 48.65 -7.71 23.73
C ILE A 580 48.80 -6.80 24.93
N VAL A 581 47.73 -6.60 25.72
CA VAL A 581 47.79 -5.79 26.96
C VAL A 581 48.76 -6.40 27.93
N TYR A 582 48.77 -7.71 28.08
CA TYR A 582 49.75 -8.43 28.94
C TYR A 582 51.20 -8.22 28.43
N LEU A 583 51.45 -8.29 27.11
CA LEU A 583 52.78 -8.04 26.54
C LEU A 583 53.22 -6.58 26.75
N LEU A 584 52.30 -5.61 26.54
CA LEU A 584 52.55 -4.22 26.76
C LEU A 584 52.83 -3.93 28.23
N PHE A 585 52.09 -4.59 29.16
CA PHE A 585 52.32 -4.50 30.57
C PHE A 585 53.70 -5.06 30.95
N ARG A 586 54.05 -6.25 30.44
CA ARG A 586 55.40 -6.85 30.64
C ARG A 586 56.49 -5.95 30.04
N TYR A 587 56.26 -5.38 28.84
CA TYR A 587 57.19 -4.45 28.22
C TYR A 587 57.36 -3.18 29.06
N ARG A 588 56.28 -2.63 29.56
CA ARG A 588 56.32 -1.45 30.47
C ARG A 588 57.03 -1.79 31.80
N LEU A 589 56.75 -2.92 32.38
CA LEU A 589 57.45 -3.36 33.59
C LEU A 589 58.97 -3.48 33.36
N LYS A 590 59.38 -4.13 32.26
CA LYS A 590 60.80 -4.22 31.87
C LYS A 590 61.42 -2.82 31.57
N LYS A 591 60.65 -1.93 30.95
CA LYS A 591 61.10 -0.57 30.69
C LYS A 591 61.18 0.25 31.97
N LEU A 592 60.19 0.15 32.85
CA LEU A 592 60.24 0.83 34.16
C LEU A 592 61.41 0.34 35.04
N GLN A 593 61.75 -0.93 34.99
CA GLN A 593 62.94 -1.47 35.66
C GLN A 593 64.25 -0.88 35.11
N LYS A 594 64.32 -0.79 33.75
CA LYS A 594 65.47 -0.11 33.10
C LYS A 594 65.53 1.36 33.35
N ASP A 595 64.36 2.04 33.34
CA ASP A 595 64.31 3.50 33.53
C ASP A 595 64.54 3.89 34.99
N LYS A 596 64.15 3.00 35.97
CA LYS A 596 64.48 3.16 37.37
C LYS A 596 66.00 3.15 37.60
N MET A 597 66.73 2.23 36.97
CA MET A 597 68.19 2.16 37.06
C MET A 597 68.87 3.34 36.38
N LYS A 598 68.26 3.88 35.29
CA LYS A 598 68.76 5.12 34.61
C LYS A 598 68.39 6.39 35.38
N LEU A 599 67.27 6.42 36.05
CA LEU A 599 66.80 7.58 36.82
C LEU A 599 67.62 7.81 38.10
N GLU A 600 68.07 6.75 38.70
CA GLU A 600 68.96 6.81 39.86
C GLU A 600 70.31 7.45 39.52
N GLN A 601 70.81 7.31 38.25
CA GLN A 601 71.98 7.94 37.74
C GLN A 601 71.82 9.40 37.29
N ILE A 602 70.65 9.81 36.86
CA ILE A 602 70.32 11.13 36.30
C ILE A 602 69.87 12.14 37.35
N VAL A 603 69.27 11.62 38.47
CA VAL A 603 68.77 12.48 39.54
C VAL A 603 69.86 13.22 40.29
N GLU A 604 71.07 12.72 40.24
CA GLU A 604 72.21 13.40 40.85
C GLU A 604 72.84 14.58 40.06
N GLU A 605 72.58 14.59 38.74
CA GLU A 605 73.22 15.58 37.81
C GLU A 605 72.31 16.76 37.45
N ARG A 606 70.97 16.68 37.65
CA ARG A 606 70.02 17.65 37.11
C ARG A 606 69.15 18.43 38.09
N THR A 607 69.54 18.47 39.39
CA THR A 607 68.78 19.25 40.33
C THR A 607 69.02 20.75 40.33
N ALA A 608 69.95 21.15 39.55
CA ALA A 608 70.36 22.58 39.47
C ALA A 608 69.74 23.40 38.33
N ASP A 609 69.39 22.74 37.20
CA ASP A 609 69.04 23.51 35.96
C ASP A 609 67.53 23.64 35.67
N LEU A 610 66.68 22.96 36.44
CA LEU A 610 65.26 22.76 36.06
C LEU A 610 64.26 23.75 36.68
N ARG A 611 64.68 24.75 37.42
CA ARG A 611 63.73 25.68 38.02
C ARG A 611 63.28 26.85 37.16
N ASN A 612 63.91 27.12 36.03
CA ASN A 612 63.61 28.31 35.24
C ASN A 612 62.87 28.06 33.90
N ALA A 613 62.71 26.79 33.46
CA ALA A 613 62.07 26.50 32.16
C ALA A 613 60.64 25.97 32.27
N GLN A 614 60.14 25.75 33.48
CA GLN A 614 58.93 24.98 33.69
C GLN A 614 57.62 25.78 33.61
N HIS A 615 57.65 27.07 33.52
CA HIS A 615 56.46 27.90 33.53
C HIS A 615 55.83 28.22 32.15
N GLU A 616 56.57 28.10 31.05
CA GLU A 616 56.13 28.56 29.75
C GLU A 616 55.62 27.43 28.82
N LEU A 617 56.02 26.18 29.05
CA LEU A 617 55.64 25.04 28.18
C LEU A 617 54.32 24.39 28.55
N ILE A 618 53.87 24.56 29.81
CA ILE A 618 52.60 23.91 30.28
C ILE A 618 51.35 24.53 29.68
N ARG A 619 51.43 25.76 29.15
CA ARG A 619 50.27 26.47 28.63
C ARG A 619 49.92 26.10 27.21
N GLN A 620 50.89 25.76 26.37
CA GLN A 620 50.67 25.40 24.94
C GLN A 620 50.33 23.93 24.73
N GLU A 621 50.83 23.02 25.53
CA GLU A 621 50.62 21.58 25.37
C GLU A 621 49.23 21.14 25.84
N LYS A 622 48.62 21.84 26.78
CA LYS A 622 47.25 21.56 27.23
C LYS A 622 46.17 21.86 26.19
N MET A 623 46.37 22.80 25.30
CA MET A 623 45.35 23.15 24.29
C MET A 623 45.32 22.19 23.13
N ALA A 624 46.45 21.68 22.67
CA ALA A 624 46.54 20.80 21.53
C ALA A 624 46.10 19.33 21.82
N SER A 625 46.35 18.91 23.07
CA SER A 625 45.96 17.55 23.53
C SER A 625 44.47 17.41 23.79
N VAL A 626 43.81 18.48 24.20
CA VAL A 626 42.36 18.51 24.45
C VAL A 626 41.57 18.42 23.13
N GLY A 627 42.08 19.06 22.05
CA GLY A 627 41.39 19.05 20.75
C GLY A 627 41.29 17.64 20.14
N LYS A 628 42.39 16.90 20.08
CA LYS A 628 42.45 15.58 19.47
C LYS A 628 41.72 14.47 20.24
N LEU A 629 41.69 14.58 21.58
CA LEU A 629 40.96 13.65 22.43
C LEU A 629 39.43 13.88 22.37
N THR A 630 39.04 15.13 22.17
CA THR A 630 37.63 15.54 22.17
C THR A 630 36.92 15.11 20.89
N GLU A 631 37.61 15.19 19.74
CA GLU A 631 37.04 14.80 18.44
C GLU A 631 36.68 13.29 18.38
N GLY A 632 37.55 12.42 18.88
CA GLY A 632 37.29 10.98 18.94
C GLY A 632 36.30 10.56 20.04
N LEU A 633 36.03 11.42 21.03
CA LEU A 633 35.06 11.21 22.10
C LEU A 633 33.64 11.62 21.65
N ILE A 634 33.55 12.67 20.85
CA ILE A 634 32.27 13.17 20.31
C ILE A 634 31.61 12.09 19.45
N ASP A 635 32.34 11.49 18.49
CA ASP A 635 31.81 10.44 17.61
C ASP A 635 31.36 9.19 18.40
N ARG A 636 32.12 8.83 19.45
CA ARG A 636 31.79 7.66 20.28
C ARG A 636 30.59 7.87 21.19
N ILE A 637 30.21 9.12 21.48
CA ILE A 637 29.04 9.45 22.30
C ILE A 637 27.82 9.76 21.41
N LEU A 638 28.03 10.32 20.21
CA LEU A 638 26.95 10.65 19.28
C LEU A 638 26.20 9.41 18.79
N ASN A 639 26.92 8.32 18.52
CA ASN A 639 26.32 7.08 18.06
C ASN A 639 25.37 6.44 19.10
N PRO A 640 25.78 6.17 20.36
CA PRO A 640 24.85 5.66 21.34
C PRO A 640 23.71 6.62 21.66
N MET A 641 23.92 7.94 21.56
CA MET A 641 22.85 8.93 21.76
C MET A 641 21.77 8.84 20.69
N ASN A 642 22.15 8.64 19.42
CA ASN A 642 21.20 8.43 18.34
C ASN A 642 20.38 7.14 18.56
N PHE A 643 20.99 6.08 19.09
CA PHE A 643 20.27 4.86 19.46
C PHE A 643 19.30 5.09 20.64
N ILE A 644 19.71 5.85 21.65
CA ILE A 644 18.84 6.17 22.80
C ILE A 644 17.60 6.95 22.30
N ILE A 645 17.76 7.94 21.42
CA ILE A 645 16.66 8.70 20.85
C ILE A 645 15.75 7.80 20.00
N TYR A 646 16.33 6.91 19.19
CA TYR A 646 15.58 5.98 18.36
C TYR A 646 14.74 5.02 19.22
N PHE A 647 15.35 4.38 20.23
CA PHE A 647 14.63 3.46 21.12
C PHE A 647 13.62 4.18 22.01
N SER A 648 13.90 5.40 22.44
CA SER A 648 12.96 6.22 23.17
C SER A 648 11.69 6.46 22.35
N LYS A 649 11.83 6.83 21.06
CA LYS A 649 10.69 7.07 20.19
C LYS A 649 9.86 5.81 19.93
N MET A 650 10.55 4.68 19.74
CA MET A 650 9.91 3.37 19.56
C MET A 650 9.14 2.92 20.82
N SER A 651 9.67 3.21 22.01
CA SER A 651 8.99 2.90 23.28
C SER A 651 7.76 3.78 23.53
N ASP A 652 7.76 5.04 23.07
CA ASP A 652 6.61 5.95 23.17
C ASP A 652 5.43 5.44 22.32
N ASP A 653 5.72 4.96 21.09
CA ASP A 653 4.72 4.37 20.21
C ASP A 653 4.12 3.09 20.83
N LEU A 654 4.96 2.22 21.41
CA LEU A 654 4.51 1.00 22.09
C LEU A 654 3.66 1.28 23.34
N LEU A 655 4.00 2.33 24.09
CA LEU A 655 3.21 2.73 25.26
C LEU A 655 1.83 3.26 24.88
N LYS A 656 1.72 3.96 23.77
CA LYS A 656 0.43 4.42 23.22
C LYS A 656 -0.46 3.26 22.83
N ASP A 657 0.11 2.30 22.08
CA ASP A 657 -0.61 1.11 21.64
C ASP A 657 -1.07 0.23 22.82
N LEU A 658 -0.22 0.11 23.86
CA LEU A 658 -0.55 -0.63 25.07
C LEU A 658 -1.67 0.06 25.86
N LYS A 659 -1.62 1.38 25.97
CA LYS A 659 -2.64 2.18 26.65
C LYS A 659 -3.98 2.08 25.93
N GLU A 660 -4.00 2.20 24.60
CA GLU A 660 -5.21 2.04 23.80
C GLU A 660 -5.84 0.65 23.94
N ASN A 661 -5.00 -0.41 23.99
CA ASN A 661 -5.47 -1.76 24.22
C ASN A 661 -6.03 -1.95 25.65
N PHE A 662 -5.45 -1.30 26.64
CA PHE A 662 -5.90 -1.35 28.02
C PHE A 662 -7.22 -0.58 28.20
N ASP A 663 -7.34 0.59 27.59
CA ASP A 663 -8.55 1.41 27.56
C ASP A 663 -9.72 0.68 26.89
N HIS A 664 -9.43 -0.09 25.83
CA HIS A 664 -10.44 -0.89 25.14
C HIS A 664 -11.02 -2.07 25.96
N ASN A 665 -10.25 -2.53 26.94
CA ASN A 665 -10.67 -3.62 27.84
C ASN A 665 -11.10 -3.14 29.22
N LYS A 666 -11.33 -1.87 29.42
CA LYS A 666 -11.68 -1.20 30.67
C LYS A 666 -12.81 -1.89 31.44
N ASP A 667 -13.83 -2.38 30.73
CA ASP A 667 -14.99 -3.02 31.35
C ASP A 667 -14.74 -4.46 31.87
N LYS A 668 -13.52 -4.99 31.62
CA LYS A 668 -13.12 -6.36 32.01
C LYS A 668 -12.09 -6.39 33.13
N ILE A 669 -11.64 -5.22 33.56
CA ILE A 669 -10.58 -5.07 34.56
C ILE A 669 -11.19 -4.45 35.81
N ASP A 670 -10.71 -4.86 36.97
CA ASP A 670 -11.12 -4.25 38.24
C ASP A 670 -10.78 -2.76 38.25
N LYS A 671 -11.64 -1.94 38.81
CA LYS A 671 -11.53 -0.49 38.76
C LYS A 671 -10.25 0.04 39.39
N GLU A 672 -9.82 -0.60 40.53
CA GLU A 672 -8.60 -0.21 41.27
C GLU A 672 -7.36 -0.59 40.45
N ASP A 673 -7.34 -1.80 39.85
CA ASP A 673 -6.26 -2.27 38.97
C ASP A 673 -6.16 -1.42 37.67
N TYR A 674 -7.31 -0.93 37.16
CA TYR A 674 -7.31 -0.06 36.00
C TYR A 674 -6.77 1.33 36.33
N GLU A 675 -7.15 1.94 37.46
CA GLU A 675 -6.65 3.25 37.88
C GLU A 675 -5.15 3.20 38.15
N ASP A 676 -4.65 2.16 38.85
CA ASP A 676 -3.22 1.94 39.10
C ASP A 676 -2.42 1.75 37.81
N ALA A 677 -2.97 0.98 36.84
CA ALA A 677 -2.33 0.78 35.54
C ALA A 677 -2.24 2.09 34.72
N ILE A 678 -3.28 2.90 34.73
CA ILE A 678 -3.28 4.21 34.06
C ILE A 678 -2.27 5.18 34.69
N GLU A 679 -2.15 5.20 36.02
CA GLU A 679 -1.13 6.01 36.70
C GLU A 679 0.29 5.57 36.30
N MET A 680 0.50 4.25 36.21
CA MET A 680 1.77 3.66 35.79
C MET A 680 2.09 3.98 34.29
N PHE A 681 1.11 3.90 33.40
CA PHE A 681 1.28 4.33 32.00
C PHE A 681 1.63 5.80 31.87
N ASN A 682 0.96 6.67 32.63
CA ASN A 682 1.26 8.10 32.59
C ASN A 682 2.67 8.41 33.12
N SER A 683 3.08 7.74 34.21
CA SER A 683 4.44 7.87 34.77
C SER A 683 5.50 7.36 33.77
N LEU A 684 5.26 6.24 33.13
CA LEU A 684 6.16 5.69 32.09
C LEU A 684 6.26 6.62 30.87
N ALA A 685 5.15 7.18 30.41
CA ALA A 685 5.12 8.14 29.29
C ALA A 685 5.91 9.41 29.63
N GLU A 686 5.82 9.92 30.86
CA GLU A 686 6.58 11.08 31.30
C GLU A 686 8.09 10.79 31.34
N VAL A 687 8.49 9.62 31.86
CA VAL A 687 9.89 9.18 31.83
C VAL A 687 10.41 9.08 30.42
N GLN A 688 9.60 8.54 29.51
CA GLN A 688 9.95 8.35 28.12
C GLN A 688 10.12 9.67 27.37
N GLN A 689 9.21 10.62 27.55
CA GLN A 689 9.33 11.97 27.01
C GLN A 689 10.58 12.69 27.52
N ASN A 690 10.90 12.53 28.78
CA ASN A 690 12.11 13.11 29.35
C ASN A 690 13.38 12.48 28.74
N LEU A 691 13.37 11.18 28.47
CA LEU A 691 14.50 10.46 27.86
C LEU A 691 14.75 10.93 26.41
N ASP A 692 13.71 11.06 25.61
CA ASP A 692 13.79 11.62 24.25
C ASP A 692 14.30 13.06 24.27
N LYS A 693 13.78 13.87 25.17
CA LYS A 693 14.17 15.27 25.34
C LYS A 693 15.65 15.41 25.71
N TYR A 694 16.11 14.68 26.73
CA TYR A 694 17.50 14.72 27.15
C TYR A 694 18.43 14.14 26.11
N GLY A 695 18.02 13.07 25.40
CA GLY A 695 18.78 12.48 24.31
C GLY A 695 19.01 13.46 23.15
N LYS A 696 17.97 14.13 22.70
CA LYS A 696 18.03 15.15 21.65
C LYS A 696 18.91 16.33 22.05
N ASN A 697 18.78 16.76 23.31
CA ASN A 697 19.57 17.88 23.83
C ASN A 697 21.06 17.52 23.89
N THR A 698 21.40 16.34 24.35
CA THR A 698 22.80 15.88 24.43
C THR A 698 23.40 15.75 23.02
N THR A 699 22.66 15.19 22.06
CA THR A 699 23.09 15.08 20.67
C THR A 699 23.34 16.46 20.04
N ARG A 700 22.49 17.43 20.33
CA ARG A 700 22.63 18.81 19.86
C ARG A 700 23.85 19.49 20.45
N MET A 701 24.12 19.30 21.75
CA MET A 701 25.32 19.82 22.41
C MET A 701 26.60 19.21 21.82
N LEU A 702 26.61 17.91 21.55
CA LEU A 702 27.76 17.22 20.97
C LEU A 702 28.04 17.68 19.55
N LYS A 703 26.98 17.83 18.71
CA LYS A 703 27.14 18.41 17.36
C LYS A 703 27.65 19.85 17.39
N ALA A 704 27.19 20.64 18.37
CA ALA A 704 27.67 21.98 18.56
C ALA A 704 29.13 22.02 18.97
N MET A 705 29.58 21.07 19.76
CA MET A 705 30.98 20.89 20.18
C MET A 705 31.86 20.42 19.02
N GLU A 706 31.36 19.53 18.17
CA GLU A 706 32.02 19.12 16.91
C GLU A 706 32.23 20.32 15.96
N GLU A 707 31.23 21.18 15.81
CA GLU A 707 31.33 22.39 15.01
C GLU A 707 32.34 23.41 15.56
N MET A 708 32.55 23.44 16.89
CA MET A 708 33.59 24.28 17.50
C MET A 708 35.01 23.81 17.20
N LEU A 709 35.20 22.51 16.99
CA LEU A 709 36.53 21.90 16.79
C LEU A 709 36.98 21.86 15.31
N LYS A 710 36.06 22.11 14.36
CA LYS A 710 36.42 22.15 12.93
C LYS A 710 37.41 23.24 12.62
N ASP A 711 38.47 22.88 11.90
CA ASP A 711 39.47 23.83 11.39
C ASP A 711 38.80 24.84 10.43
N ARG A 712 38.91 26.13 10.76
CA ARG A 712 38.23 27.23 10.07
C ARG A 712 39.15 28.11 9.27
N THR A 713 40.40 27.71 9.16
CA THR A 713 41.42 28.51 8.45
C THR A 713 41.52 28.20 6.95
N GLY A 714 40.87 27.12 6.51
CA GLY A 714 40.82 26.71 5.11
C GLY A 714 39.67 27.32 4.32
N GLY A 715 39.81 27.45 2.99
CA GLY A 715 38.71 27.86 2.09
C GLY A 715 38.56 29.38 1.92
N PHE A 716 39.56 30.19 2.28
CA PHE A 716 39.55 31.62 2.00
C PHE A 716 39.81 31.85 0.51
N VAL A 717 38.95 32.62 -0.12
CA VAL A 717 38.99 32.99 -1.55
C VAL A 717 38.66 34.47 -1.71
N ASP A 718 39.07 35.03 -2.82
CA ASP A 718 38.61 36.36 -3.19
C ASP A 718 37.18 36.29 -3.68
N MET A 719 36.30 37.01 -3.03
CA MET A 719 34.86 36.92 -3.25
C MET A 719 34.21 38.31 -3.24
N ASP A 720 33.01 38.38 -3.78
CA ASP A 720 32.17 39.57 -3.67
C ASP A 720 31.16 39.41 -2.52
N LEU A 721 31.36 40.21 -1.46
CA LEU A 721 30.48 40.17 -0.27
C LEU A 721 29.03 40.49 -0.64
N LEU A 722 28.78 41.33 -1.66
CA LEU A 722 27.43 41.65 -2.09
C LEU A 722 26.67 40.44 -2.59
N THR A 723 27.35 39.56 -3.33
CA THR A 723 26.77 38.27 -3.80
C THR A 723 26.34 37.41 -2.63
N VAL A 724 27.16 37.30 -1.58
CA VAL A 724 26.80 36.52 -0.37
C VAL A 724 25.59 37.12 0.33
N LEU A 725 25.52 38.45 0.44
CA LEU A 725 24.36 39.10 1.07
C LEU A 725 23.06 38.87 0.30
N GLN A 726 23.09 38.95 -1.02
CA GLN A 726 21.94 38.70 -1.89
C GLN A 726 21.47 37.24 -1.82
N GLN A 727 22.40 36.29 -1.84
CA GLN A 727 22.08 34.88 -1.69
C GLN A 727 21.42 34.57 -0.32
N ASN A 728 21.90 35.20 0.74
CA ASN A 728 21.33 35.04 2.08
C ASN A 728 19.95 35.68 2.19
N GLU A 729 19.66 36.77 1.49
CA GLU A 729 18.34 37.35 1.38
C GLU A 729 17.36 36.35 0.75
N GLU A 730 17.74 35.76 -0.36
CA GLU A 730 16.89 34.77 -1.05
C GLU A 730 16.67 33.51 -0.19
N MET A 731 17.73 32.99 0.41
CA MET A 731 17.64 31.83 1.33
C MET A 731 16.75 32.12 2.54
N LEU A 732 16.84 33.33 3.11
CA LEU A 732 15.99 33.73 4.22
C LEU A 732 14.49 33.68 3.84
N ARG A 733 14.16 34.26 2.70
CA ARG A 733 12.77 34.31 2.20
C ARG A 733 12.22 32.92 1.91
N GLN A 734 13.03 32.02 1.40
CA GLN A 734 12.64 30.63 1.13
C GLN A 734 12.50 29.84 2.43
N HIS A 735 13.46 29.95 3.34
CA HIS A 735 13.51 29.14 4.55
C HIS A 735 12.41 29.49 5.55
N PHE A 736 12.08 30.76 5.69
CA PHE A 736 11.08 31.28 6.61
C PHE A 736 9.79 31.75 5.92
N ALA A 737 9.47 31.23 4.75
CA ALA A 737 8.31 31.62 3.96
C ALA A 737 6.99 31.54 4.77
N LYS A 738 6.85 30.51 5.59
CA LYS A 738 5.66 30.33 6.44
C LYS A 738 5.53 31.38 7.53
N GLU A 739 6.63 31.65 8.24
CA GLU A 739 6.68 32.64 9.31
C GLU A 739 6.49 34.05 8.74
N ILE A 740 7.07 34.33 7.57
CA ILE A 740 6.93 35.61 6.87
C ILE A 740 5.47 35.87 6.52
N GLU A 741 4.79 34.87 5.95
CA GLU A 741 3.39 34.97 5.56
C GLU A 741 2.49 35.06 6.79
N GLN A 742 2.71 34.19 7.79
CA GLN A 742 1.88 34.11 8.98
C GLN A 742 1.93 35.35 9.87
N TYR A 743 3.12 35.98 10.01
CA TYR A 743 3.33 37.11 10.91
C TYR A 743 3.54 38.43 10.14
N HIS A 744 3.41 38.43 8.82
CA HIS A 744 3.57 39.61 7.94
C HIS A 744 4.89 40.35 8.18
N ILE A 745 6.00 39.59 8.25
CA ILE A 745 7.33 40.16 8.55
C ILE A 745 7.78 41.04 7.39
N GLN A 746 8.06 42.28 7.66
CA GLN A 746 8.59 43.23 6.70
C GLN A 746 10.12 43.19 6.69
N PHE A 747 10.71 43.26 5.50
CA PHE A 747 12.16 43.31 5.30
C PHE A 747 12.57 44.60 4.61
N SER A 748 13.58 45.25 5.18
CA SER A 748 14.22 46.45 4.59
C SER A 748 15.69 46.17 4.31
N PHE A 749 15.98 45.74 3.09
CA PHE A 749 17.36 45.48 2.67
C PHE A 749 17.93 46.74 1.98
N GLN A 750 18.91 47.40 2.62
CA GLN A 750 19.61 48.55 2.12
C GLN A 750 21.00 48.11 1.67
N LEU A 751 21.04 47.44 0.52
CA LEU A 751 22.27 46.98 -0.10
C LEU A 751 22.71 47.97 -1.21
N PRO A 752 24.02 48.12 -1.47
CA PRO A 752 24.50 48.88 -2.62
C PRO A 752 23.92 48.34 -3.93
N PRO A 753 23.74 49.18 -4.97
CA PRO A 753 23.25 48.69 -6.25
C PRO A 753 24.11 47.53 -6.77
N SER A 754 23.53 46.59 -7.51
CA SER A 754 24.19 45.39 -8.05
C SER A 754 25.37 45.68 -9.01
N THR A 755 25.60 46.92 -9.40
CA THR A 755 26.73 47.38 -10.17
C THR A 755 27.97 47.64 -9.30
N PHE A 756 27.83 47.65 -7.98
CA PHE A 756 28.92 47.77 -7.02
C PHE A 756 29.48 46.38 -6.67
N HIS A 757 30.80 46.29 -6.55
CA HIS A 757 31.47 45.09 -6.04
C HIS A 757 32.03 45.39 -4.66
N LEU A 758 31.88 44.44 -3.75
CA LEU A 758 32.44 44.50 -2.41
C LEU A 758 33.51 43.41 -2.23
N PRO A 759 34.72 43.58 -2.83
CA PRO A 759 35.74 42.55 -2.83
C PRO A 759 36.25 42.27 -1.41
N LEU A 760 36.22 41.03 -1.01
CA LEU A 760 36.64 40.55 0.31
C LEU A 760 37.44 39.25 0.14
N HIS A 761 38.54 39.11 0.86
CA HIS A 761 39.22 37.82 0.99
C HIS A 761 38.64 37.07 2.21
N GLY A 762 37.87 36.05 1.94
CA GLY A 762 37.14 35.35 2.99
C GLY A 762 36.64 33.99 2.55
N ASN A 763 36.00 33.33 3.46
CA ASN A 763 35.29 32.07 3.21
C ASN A 763 33.79 32.37 3.03
N PRO A 764 33.24 32.25 1.79
CA PRO A 764 31.85 32.61 1.53
C PRO A 764 30.85 31.78 2.32
N ASP A 765 31.10 30.47 2.50
CA ASP A 765 30.21 29.57 3.23
C ASP A 765 30.14 29.91 4.72
N MET A 766 31.28 30.28 5.32
CA MET A 766 31.35 30.66 6.72
C MET A 766 30.67 32.01 6.96
N LEU A 767 30.87 32.97 6.08
CA LEU A 767 30.20 34.27 6.17
C LEU A 767 28.69 34.12 5.94
N SER A 768 28.28 33.34 4.95
CA SER A 768 26.89 33.04 4.72
C SER A 768 26.24 32.39 5.95
N LYS A 769 26.94 31.44 6.59
CA LYS A 769 26.47 30.79 7.82
C LYS A 769 26.31 31.81 8.97
N THR A 770 27.26 32.75 9.09
CA THR A 770 27.20 33.84 10.10
C THR A 770 25.98 34.73 9.85
N ILE A 771 25.82 35.22 8.61
CA ILE A 771 24.71 36.12 8.24
C ILE A 771 23.36 35.42 8.46
N MET A 772 23.22 34.18 8.00
CA MET A 772 21.99 33.40 8.21
C MET A 772 21.70 33.14 9.68
N ASN A 773 22.73 32.89 10.52
CA ASN A 773 22.53 32.74 11.95
C ASN A 773 21.95 34.00 12.59
N LEU A 774 22.49 35.17 12.25
CA LEU A 774 22.00 36.47 12.76
C LEU A 774 20.60 36.78 12.25
N LEU A 775 20.33 36.56 10.97
CA LEU A 775 19.00 36.77 10.37
C LEU A 775 17.96 35.82 10.96
N SER A 776 18.33 34.56 11.18
CA SER A 776 17.45 33.56 11.84
C SER A 776 17.11 33.96 13.28
N ASN A 777 18.10 34.51 14.01
CA ASN A 777 17.84 35.06 15.35
C ASN A 777 16.94 36.28 15.31
N ALA A 778 17.04 37.13 14.30
CA ALA A 778 16.16 38.27 14.10
C ALA A 778 14.73 37.82 13.80
N VAL A 779 14.52 36.82 12.90
CA VAL A 779 13.19 36.24 12.63
C VAL A 779 12.60 35.67 13.90
N TYR A 780 13.37 34.89 14.66
CA TYR A 780 12.90 34.35 15.94
C TYR A 780 12.47 35.47 16.89
N ALA A 781 13.24 36.54 17.03
CA ALA A 781 12.95 37.64 17.94
C ALA A 781 11.66 38.37 17.58
N VAL A 782 11.45 38.67 16.31
CA VAL A 782 10.23 39.40 15.85
C VAL A 782 9.00 38.52 15.92
N VAL A 783 9.11 37.22 15.61
CA VAL A 783 8.02 36.24 15.73
C VAL A 783 7.61 36.07 17.20
N LYS A 784 8.55 35.94 18.11
CA LYS A 784 8.27 35.83 19.56
C LYS A 784 7.57 37.07 20.11
N LYS A 785 7.90 38.25 19.61
CA LYS A 785 7.23 39.49 19.98
C LYS A 785 5.84 39.57 19.38
N ALA A 786 5.68 39.21 18.10
CA ALA A 786 4.38 39.18 17.43
C ALA A 786 3.40 38.20 18.09
N GLN A 787 3.91 37.09 18.62
CA GLN A 787 3.11 36.13 19.40
C GLN A 787 2.59 36.70 20.72
N LYS A 788 3.30 37.67 21.32
CA LYS A 788 2.93 38.29 22.60
C LYS A 788 2.12 39.59 22.45
N GLN A 789 2.28 40.29 21.33
CA GLN A 789 1.69 41.63 21.11
C GLN A 789 0.98 41.65 19.76
N THR A 790 -0.32 41.64 19.77
CA THR A 790 -1.19 41.58 18.57
C THR A 790 -1.06 42.81 17.63
N ASN A 791 -0.52 43.93 18.09
CA ASN A 791 -0.33 45.17 17.30
C ASN A 791 1.12 45.41 16.88
N HIS A 792 1.98 44.41 17.00
CA HIS A 792 3.37 44.53 16.58
C HIS A 792 3.49 44.33 15.05
N SER A 793 4.19 45.25 14.37
CA SER A 793 4.55 45.14 12.96
C SER A 793 6.01 44.65 12.86
N PRO A 794 6.23 43.34 12.62
CA PRO A 794 7.58 42.76 12.59
C PRO A 794 8.42 43.36 11.44
N LEU A 795 9.59 43.89 11.78
CA LEU A 795 10.51 44.49 10.79
C LEU A 795 11.94 44.00 11.04
N ILE A 796 12.58 43.54 9.98
CA ILE A 796 13.99 43.19 9.98
C ILE A 796 14.68 44.02 8.89
N SER A 797 15.77 44.66 9.24
CA SER A 797 16.59 45.41 8.29
C SER A 797 18.01 44.90 8.21
N LEU A 798 18.52 44.83 7.00
CA LEU A 798 19.93 44.58 6.71
C LEU A 798 20.49 45.76 5.90
N ALA A 799 21.49 46.42 6.43
CA ALA A 799 22.19 47.52 5.73
C ALA A 799 23.67 47.21 5.55
N ALA A 800 24.18 47.43 4.40
CA ALA A 800 25.61 47.36 4.10
C ALA A 800 26.15 48.73 3.70
N SER A 801 27.20 49.19 4.37
CA SER A 801 27.88 50.48 4.08
C SER A 801 29.38 50.30 4.12
N ILE A 802 30.08 51.29 3.59
CA ILE A 802 31.54 51.38 3.59
C ILE A 802 31.88 52.56 4.47
N ASP A 803 32.77 52.36 5.42
CA ASP A 803 33.35 53.44 6.23
C ASP A 803 34.88 53.30 6.28
N SER A 804 35.55 54.26 5.73
CA SER A 804 37.03 54.31 5.66
C SER A 804 37.63 53.05 4.99
N ASP A 805 38.18 52.10 5.75
CA ASP A 805 38.83 50.87 5.29
C ASP A 805 38.05 49.61 5.66
N GLN A 806 36.76 49.73 5.97
CA GLN A 806 35.95 48.59 6.46
C GLN A 806 34.57 48.55 5.82
N TYR A 807 34.07 47.36 5.58
CA TYR A 807 32.69 47.08 5.32
C TYR A 807 31.92 47.00 6.65
N ILE A 808 30.81 47.73 6.76
CA ILE A 808 29.96 47.69 7.93
C ILE A 808 28.64 47.09 7.51
N LEU A 809 28.31 45.95 8.10
CA LEU A 809 27.02 45.29 7.93
C LEU A 809 26.20 45.45 9.23
N LYS A 810 24.97 45.95 9.13
CA LYS A 810 24.08 46.10 10.26
C LYS A 810 22.83 45.26 10.04
N ILE A 811 22.55 44.33 10.95
CA ILE A 811 21.35 43.52 10.99
C ILE A 811 20.55 43.94 12.21
N ARG A 812 19.38 44.52 11.97
CA ARG A 812 18.54 45.07 13.04
C ARG A 812 17.12 44.45 12.94
N ASP A 813 16.60 44.04 14.06
CA ASP A 813 15.21 43.59 14.25
C ASP A 813 14.52 44.44 15.31
N ASN A 814 13.19 44.54 15.21
CA ASN A 814 12.35 45.17 16.23
C ASN A 814 11.66 44.14 17.14
N GLY A 815 12.33 43.02 17.38
CA GLY A 815 11.82 41.88 18.16
C GLY A 815 11.84 42.12 19.69
N ILE A 816 11.99 41.00 20.43
CA ILE A 816 11.99 41.01 21.90
C ILE A 816 13.23 41.65 22.55
N GLY A 817 14.25 41.95 21.76
CA GLY A 817 15.51 42.48 22.27
C GLY A 817 16.23 41.54 23.23
N ILE A 818 17.40 42.04 23.75
CA ILE A 818 18.26 41.31 24.69
C ILE A 818 18.38 42.14 25.95
N ASP A 819 18.22 41.48 27.11
CA ASP A 819 18.37 42.11 28.42
C ASP A 819 19.83 42.51 28.66
N GLU A 820 20.08 43.74 29.15
CA GLU A 820 21.41 44.33 29.33
C GLU A 820 22.42 43.44 30.07
N LYS A 821 21.93 42.71 31.10
CA LYS A 821 22.76 41.76 31.88
C LYS A 821 23.30 40.59 31.06
N ASN A 822 22.71 40.32 29.92
CA ASN A 822 23.06 39.19 29.01
C ASN A 822 24.00 39.64 27.88
N LEU A 823 24.02 40.91 27.50
CA LEU A 823 24.79 41.41 26.38
C LEU A 823 26.28 41.04 26.41
N GLY A 824 26.90 41.08 27.61
CA GLY A 824 28.31 40.67 27.78
C GLY A 824 28.58 39.17 27.69
N LYS A 825 27.53 38.32 27.58
CA LYS A 825 27.67 36.88 27.61
C LYS A 825 27.15 36.19 26.34
N ILE A 826 26.49 36.94 25.42
CA ILE A 826 25.84 36.31 24.25
C ILE A 826 26.83 35.64 23.28
N PHE A 827 28.11 36.02 23.35
CA PHE A 827 29.17 35.42 22.57
C PHE A 827 29.95 34.32 23.34
N ASP A 828 29.56 34.04 24.61
CA ASP A 828 30.16 32.91 25.35
C ASP A 828 29.68 31.58 24.76
N PRO A 829 30.52 30.56 24.68
CA PRO A 829 30.12 29.25 24.19
C PRO A 829 29.05 28.64 25.11
N PHE A 830 28.04 28.03 24.51
CA PHE A 830 26.86 27.41 25.15
C PHE A 830 25.92 28.38 25.88
N TYR A 831 26.12 29.67 25.74
CA TYR A 831 25.21 30.65 26.32
C TYR A 831 23.96 30.83 25.42
N THR A 832 22.79 30.68 26.02
CA THR A 832 21.50 30.89 25.33
C THR A 832 20.41 31.28 26.33
N THR A 833 19.54 32.18 25.91
CA THR A 833 18.29 32.51 26.63
C THR A 833 17.08 31.76 26.07
N LYS A 834 17.25 30.98 24.97
CA LYS A 834 16.23 30.09 24.40
C LYS A 834 16.15 28.83 25.20
N THR A 835 15.02 28.13 25.17
CA THR A 835 14.91 26.84 25.85
C THR A 835 15.91 25.83 25.28
N THR A 836 16.31 24.87 26.08
CA THR A 836 17.26 23.81 25.67
C THR A 836 16.77 23.04 24.45
N ASP A 837 15.48 23.07 24.18
CA ASP A 837 14.84 22.46 23.00
C ASP A 837 14.97 23.34 21.75
N GLU A 838 15.22 24.62 21.90
CA GLU A 838 15.26 25.58 20.80
C GLU A 838 16.67 25.88 20.32
N ALA A 839 17.70 25.91 21.17
CA ALA A 839 19.05 26.26 20.74
C ALA A 839 20.17 25.69 21.64
N ALA A 840 21.29 25.30 21.03
CA ALA A 840 22.48 24.79 21.71
C ALA A 840 23.39 25.90 22.28
N GLY A 841 23.12 27.17 21.99
CA GLY A 841 23.91 28.32 22.51
C GLY A 841 25.28 28.48 21.88
N VAL A 842 25.53 27.96 20.70
CA VAL A 842 26.84 28.06 20.00
C VAL A 842 26.81 28.97 18.78
N GLY A 843 25.65 29.34 18.27
CA GLY A 843 25.54 30.10 17.02
C GLY A 843 26.28 31.45 17.07
N LEU A 844 26.04 32.26 18.11
CA LEU A 844 26.66 33.57 18.24
C LEU A 844 28.15 33.49 18.54
N TYR A 845 28.58 32.51 19.39
CA TYR A 845 29.99 32.23 19.60
C TYR A 845 30.71 31.90 18.28
N LEU A 846 30.13 30.98 17.49
CA LEU A 846 30.69 30.63 16.16
C LEU A 846 30.70 31.81 15.21
N SER A 847 29.66 32.63 15.23
CA SER A 847 29.60 33.84 14.42
C SER A 847 30.73 34.81 14.79
N HIS A 848 30.99 34.99 16.08
CA HIS A 848 32.10 35.81 16.57
C HIS A 848 33.46 35.25 16.13
N GLU A 849 33.73 33.97 16.32
CA GLU A 849 34.97 33.31 15.90
C GLU A 849 35.18 33.41 14.36
N ILE A 850 34.11 33.21 13.57
CA ILE A 850 34.18 33.32 12.13
C ILE A 850 34.58 34.74 11.72
N ILE A 851 33.96 35.77 12.29
CA ILE A 851 34.28 37.16 11.98
C ILE A 851 35.69 37.52 12.43
N GLN A 852 36.13 37.09 13.60
CA GLN A 852 37.50 37.25 14.07
C GLN A 852 38.52 36.61 13.10
N ASN A 853 38.25 35.40 12.60
CA ASN A 853 39.11 34.74 11.61
C ASN A 853 39.18 35.52 10.29
N HIS A 854 38.15 36.29 9.95
CA HIS A 854 38.14 37.23 8.80
C HIS A 854 38.77 38.59 9.15
N LYS A 855 39.44 38.71 10.30
CA LYS A 855 40.04 39.95 10.81
C LYS A 855 39.03 41.09 10.99
N GLY A 856 37.78 40.75 11.14
CA GLY A 856 36.68 41.64 11.43
C GLY A 856 36.30 41.66 12.92
N ASP A 857 35.28 42.41 13.24
CA ASP A 857 34.71 42.47 14.58
C ASP A 857 33.19 42.43 14.51
N ILE A 858 32.56 41.88 15.53
CA ILE A 858 31.10 41.83 15.66
C ILE A 858 30.66 42.37 17.01
N SER A 859 29.80 43.35 16.98
CA SER A 859 29.24 44.00 18.17
C SER A 859 27.70 43.95 18.14
N VAL A 860 27.08 44.17 19.30
CA VAL A 860 25.64 44.17 19.48
C VAL A 860 25.18 45.39 20.26
N ALA A 861 24.10 46.00 19.80
CA ALA A 861 23.32 47.00 20.54
C ALA A 861 21.86 46.49 20.63
N SER A 862 21.32 46.42 21.81
CA SER A 862 19.95 45.91 22.00
C SER A 862 19.27 46.58 23.18
N VAL A 863 17.97 46.82 23.03
CA VAL A 863 17.10 47.27 24.11
C VAL A 863 15.94 46.26 24.21
N LYS A 864 15.76 45.76 25.41
CA LYS A 864 14.73 44.76 25.71
C LYS A 864 13.33 45.26 25.28
N ASP A 865 12.60 44.40 24.63
CA ASP A 865 11.27 44.65 24.05
C ASP A 865 11.21 45.75 22.99
N GLU A 866 12.34 46.27 22.51
CA GLU A 866 12.41 47.29 21.48
C GLU A 866 13.09 46.75 20.22
N TYR A 867 14.41 46.49 20.28
CA TYR A 867 15.17 46.06 19.10
C TYR A 867 16.46 45.30 19.47
N THR A 868 17.01 44.56 18.50
CA THR A 868 18.43 44.13 18.50
C THR A 868 19.09 44.57 17.20
N GLU A 869 20.32 45.10 17.28
CA GLU A 869 21.14 45.44 16.15
C GLU A 869 22.53 44.81 16.30
N PHE A 870 22.88 43.90 15.38
CA PHE A 870 24.23 43.38 15.25
C PHE A 870 25.00 44.23 14.20
N THR A 871 26.18 44.65 14.55
CA THR A 871 27.10 45.34 13.65
C THR A 871 28.34 44.48 13.41
N ILE A 872 28.59 44.12 12.15
CA ILE A 872 29.80 43.38 11.72
C ILE A 872 30.66 44.33 10.94
N THR A 873 31.94 44.36 11.28
CA THR A 873 32.95 45.10 10.52
C THR A 873 33.93 44.12 9.87
N LEU A 874 34.21 44.30 8.60
CA LEU A 874 35.15 43.47 7.84
C LEU A 874 36.17 44.36 7.10
N PRO A 875 37.48 44.04 7.09
CA PRO A 875 38.47 44.84 6.43
C PRO A 875 38.33 44.80 4.90
N ILE A 876 38.47 45.92 4.25
CA ILE A 876 38.52 46.02 2.80
C ILE A 876 39.89 45.50 2.31
N LEU A 877 39.87 44.66 1.28
CA LEU A 877 41.10 44.26 0.58
C LEU A 877 41.79 45.51 0.02
N GLN A 878 42.92 45.88 0.62
CA GLN A 878 43.82 46.80 -0.07
C GLN A 878 44.44 46.04 -1.25
N THR A 879 44.03 46.37 -2.45
CA THR A 879 44.71 45.93 -3.67
C THR A 879 46.11 46.56 -3.67
N THR A 880 47.13 45.75 -3.32
CA THR A 880 48.54 46.06 -3.54
C THR A 880 48.91 45.96 -5.01
#